data_c6e1d60d4cb32d2be32136a3ea3e9a70
#
_entry.id   c6e1d60d4cb32d2be32136a3ea3e9a70
#
_cell.length_a   1.000
_cell.length_b   1.000
_cell.length_c   1.000
_cell.angle_alpha   90.00
_cell.angle_beta   90.00
_cell.angle_gamma   90.00
#
_symmetry.space_group_name_H-M   'P 1'
#
loop_
_entity.id
_entity.type
_entity.pdbx_description
1 polymer ?
#
loop_
_entity_poly.entity_id
_entity_poly.type
_entity_poly.pdbx_seq_one_letter_code
_entity_poly.pdbx_strand_id
1 'polypeptide(L)'
;MSAEELAAFLDLVEKRLAALEHELGENRRRLKRLADNQKNLDARLIPIEYSRIFRSLRWGGRLLSEWKNRAGQGLLHSPLHGWYLKLFDTEAGDAYRFWLEREAAATPSLEWHQQRAAEFHRRLTVSLLLPVHNPHRDWLEPAIDSVQSQSYPCWELCVCDDASNQQEIADLLVAKAGADPRIRFVRSAEHLGISAALNRAGELARGEYIGFLDQDDVLSPYALHYVVEALQECSPDLIYSDEDQLNSAGQRVGPIFKPAWSPELLTGCMYLGHLLVVSKQGLERVNWFRSEFDGSQDYDLALRLTDGPVSVRHIPRILYHWRRHAGSTAGNPAAKPYAQAAGRQALEQAVERRGWNARIEDGPLPATYRVRRRVAGQPLVSLVICSRKPKLLARCLRGIEKMTSYPGREIVVVRHGAAQGAALVKPLTSTRCVQIPFEGPFNFSGMNNRGAQAASGEILAFLNDDVEPLVAEWLALLVSQAQRPEVGVVGAKLEYPSGAVQHAGIAIGIMDGAGHPHRGTFDGRYWNWLDTARNVSAVTGACLAIRKRVFDELGGFDTAFAVNYNDVDLCLRAREAGFEVLYEPAAVLVHREGQTRHPGTRYEERELLYQRWGNKLEQGDPFYNPNLTRVREDASLRFED
;
A
#
# COMPACT_ATOMS: atom_id res chain seq x y z
N MET A 1 -17.56 -33.85 3.50
CA MET A 1 -16.60 -34.68 2.75
C MET A 1 -16.13 -35.79 3.65
N SER A 2 -16.26 -37.01 3.24
CA SER A 2 -15.72 -38.16 4.00
C SER A 2 -14.18 -38.16 3.92
N ALA A 3 -13.53 -38.93 4.81
CA ALA A 3 -12.07 -39.08 4.77
C ALA A 3 -11.58 -39.65 3.43
N GLU A 4 -12.40 -40.50 2.77
CA GLU A 4 -12.12 -41.08 1.45
C GLU A 4 -12.23 -40.03 0.33
N GLU A 5 -13.22 -39.15 0.36
CA GLU A 5 -13.36 -38.05 -0.59
C GLU A 5 -12.21 -37.04 -0.46
N LEU A 6 -11.71 -36.83 0.76
CA LEU A 6 -10.55 -35.99 1.01
C LEU A 6 -9.26 -36.60 0.45
N ALA A 7 -9.05 -37.90 0.67
CA ALA A 7 -7.89 -38.62 0.15
C ALA A 7 -7.87 -38.64 -1.39
N ALA A 8 -9.03 -38.87 -2.04
CA ALA A 8 -9.15 -38.80 -3.50
C ALA A 8 -8.90 -37.42 -4.08
N PHE A 9 -9.35 -36.37 -3.37
CA PHE A 9 -9.09 -34.98 -3.75
C PHE A 9 -7.61 -34.61 -3.61
N LEU A 10 -6.95 -35.04 -2.53
CA LEU A 10 -5.52 -34.81 -2.34
C LEU A 10 -4.67 -35.53 -3.39
N ASP A 11 -4.98 -36.77 -3.74
CA ASP A 11 -4.31 -37.54 -4.81
C ASP A 11 -4.48 -36.84 -6.19
N LEU A 12 -5.67 -36.30 -6.47
CA LEU A 12 -5.92 -35.54 -7.71
C LEU A 12 -5.10 -34.23 -7.75
N VAL A 13 -5.00 -33.53 -6.61
CA VAL A 13 -4.19 -32.31 -6.48
C VAL A 13 -2.71 -32.63 -6.65
N GLU A 14 -2.18 -33.70 -6.02
CA GLU A 14 -0.78 -34.12 -6.17
C GLU A 14 -0.43 -34.49 -7.62
N LYS A 15 -1.28 -35.27 -8.30
CA LYS A 15 -1.09 -35.62 -9.70
C LYS A 15 -1.09 -34.42 -10.63
N ARG A 16 -1.95 -33.43 -10.34
CA ARG A 16 -2.02 -32.20 -11.14
C ARG A 16 -0.81 -31.31 -10.90
N LEU A 17 -0.31 -31.27 -9.67
CA LEU A 17 0.89 -30.54 -9.29
C LEU A 17 2.14 -31.13 -9.94
N ALA A 18 2.30 -32.46 -9.91
CA ALA A 18 3.41 -33.13 -10.57
C ALA A 18 3.40 -32.89 -12.09
N ALA A 19 2.22 -32.83 -12.71
CA ALA A 19 2.08 -32.50 -14.14
C ALA A 19 2.49 -31.04 -14.42
N LEU A 20 2.13 -30.11 -13.56
CA LEU A 20 2.52 -28.69 -13.67
C LEU A 20 4.01 -28.47 -13.44
N GLU A 21 4.63 -29.20 -12.51
CA GLU A 21 6.09 -29.17 -12.29
C GLU A 21 6.87 -29.68 -13.51
N HIS A 22 6.37 -30.73 -14.14
CA HIS A 22 6.96 -31.27 -15.37
C HIS A 22 6.86 -30.24 -16.51
N GLU A 23 5.69 -29.61 -16.69
CA GLU A 23 5.45 -28.60 -17.72
C GLU A 23 6.31 -27.34 -17.47
N LEU A 24 6.48 -26.94 -16.20
CA LEU A 24 7.36 -25.86 -15.79
C LEU A 24 8.83 -26.18 -16.13
N GLY A 25 9.27 -27.41 -15.84
CA GLY A 25 10.61 -27.88 -16.15
C GLY A 25 10.90 -27.91 -17.65
N GLU A 26 9.90 -28.27 -18.49
CA GLU A 26 10.03 -28.22 -19.95
C GLU A 26 10.10 -26.78 -20.47
N ASN A 27 9.26 -25.89 -19.94
CA ASN A 27 9.25 -24.48 -20.35
C ASN A 27 10.55 -23.76 -19.92
N ARG A 28 11.11 -24.06 -18.75
CA ARG A 28 12.46 -23.58 -18.34
C ARG A 28 13.55 -24.04 -19.31
N ARG A 29 13.52 -25.30 -19.73
CA ARG A 29 14.49 -25.82 -20.73
C ARG A 29 14.32 -25.17 -22.09
N ARG A 30 13.08 -24.87 -22.49
CA ARG A 30 12.75 -24.19 -23.74
C ARG A 30 13.18 -22.72 -23.73
N LEU A 31 12.94 -22.01 -22.62
CA LEU A 31 13.38 -20.63 -22.41
C LEU A 31 14.91 -20.52 -22.40
N LYS A 32 15.60 -21.47 -21.74
CA LYS A 32 17.06 -21.51 -21.74
C LYS A 32 17.62 -21.70 -23.15
N ARG A 33 17.03 -22.61 -23.95
CA ARG A 33 17.42 -22.79 -25.36
C ARG A 33 17.14 -21.56 -26.23
N LEU A 34 16.05 -20.83 -25.96
CA LEU A 34 15.72 -19.58 -26.65
C LEU A 34 16.66 -18.45 -26.24
N ALA A 35 17.03 -18.35 -24.97
CA ALA A 35 18.01 -17.37 -24.47
C ALA A 35 19.43 -17.63 -25.00
N ASP A 36 19.83 -18.90 -25.12
CA ASP A 36 21.12 -19.31 -25.68
C ASP A 36 21.22 -19.02 -27.19
N ASN A 37 20.07 -18.99 -27.90
CA ASN A 37 20.02 -18.77 -29.35
C ASN A 37 19.76 -17.30 -29.78
N GLN A 38 19.42 -16.40 -28.88
CA GLN A 38 19.09 -15.02 -29.25
C GLN A 38 19.52 -14.01 -28.16
N LYS A 39 20.68 -13.44 -28.37
CA LYS A 39 21.16 -12.25 -27.64
C LYS A 39 20.28 -10.99 -27.80
N ASN A 40 19.13 -11.09 -28.51
CA ASN A 40 18.33 -9.91 -28.90
C ASN A 40 16.82 -10.19 -29.00
N LEU A 41 16.22 -11.09 -28.18
CA LEU A 41 14.77 -11.21 -28.15
C LEU A 41 14.19 -10.65 -26.86
N ASP A 42 13.59 -9.51 -27.08
CA ASP A 42 12.76 -8.69 -26.20
C ASP A 42 12.17 -9.38 -24.96
N ALA A 43 12.35 -8.71 -23.85
CA ALA A 43 11.63 -8.91 -22.59
C ALA A 43 10.08 -9.02 -22.72
N ARG A 44 9.53 -8.99 -23.92
CA ARG A 44 8.09 -9.07 -24.24
C ARG A 44 7.51 -10.48 -24.22
N LEU A 45 8.31 -11.53 -24.39
CA LEU A 45 7.80 -12.92 -24.45
C LEU A 45 7.75 -13.60 -23.06
N ILE A 46 8.69 -13.29 -22.19
CA ILE A 46 8.76 -13.80 -20.82
C ILE A 46 7.48 -13.47 -19.99
N PRO A 47 6.90 -12.25 -20.05
CA PRO A 47 5.70 -11.91 -19.29
C PRO A 47 4.43 -12.68 -19.71
N ILE A 48 4.32 -13.10 -20.96
CA ILE A 48 3.10 -13.73 -21.50
C ILE A 48 3.01 -15.19 -21.07
N GLU A 49 4.12 -15.93 -21.08
CA GLU A 49 4.15 -17.32 -20.60
C GLU A 49 4.05 -17.41 -19.08
N TYR A 50 4.75 -16.53 -18.35
CA TYR A 50 4.57 -16.40 -16.91
C TYR A 50 3.11 -16.10 -16.52
N SER A 51 2.39 -15.27 -17.27
CA SER A 51 0.99 -14.96 -16.99
C SER A 51 0.03 -16.15 -17.16
N ARG A 52 0.36 -17.12 -18.03
CA ARG A 52 -0.44 -18.35 -18.24
C ARG A 52 -0.20 -19.38 -17.15
N ILE A 53 1.05 -19.58 -16.76
CA ILE A 53 1.45 -20.45 -15.64
C ILE A 53 0.89 -19.90 -14.33
N PHE A 54 0.99 -18.60 -14.11
CA PHE A 54 0.41 -17.89 -12.95
C PHE A 54 -1.12 -18.07 -12.87
N ARG A 55 -1.84 -18.05 -14.00
CA ARG A 55 -3.29 -18.29 -14.03
C ARG A 55 -3.66 -19.71 -13.62
N SER A 56 -2.88 -20.69 -14.03
CA SER A 56 -3.12 -22.12 -13.69
C SER A 56 -2.85 -22.42 -12.22
N LEU A 57 -1.79 -21.85 -11.64
CA LEU A 57 -1.46 -21.96 -10.22
C LEU A 57 -2.45 -21.19 -9.32
N ARG A 58 -2.99 -20.06 -9.77
CA ARG A 58 -4.06 -19.32 -9.09
C ARG A 58 -5.36 -20.11 -8.97
N TRP A 59 -5.68 -20.93 -9.97
CA TRP A 59 -6.87 -21.78 -9.89
C TRP A 59 -6.76 -22.80 -8.77
N GLY A 60 -5.59 -23.40 -8.56
CA GLY A 60 -5.29 -24.27 -7.41
C GLY A 60 -5.35 -23.54 -6.08
N GLY A 61 -4.80 -22.30 -6.00
CA GLY A 61 -4.85 -21.45 -4.80
C GLY A 61 -6.27 -21.02 -4.42
N ARG A 62 -7.15 -20.81 -5.40
CA ARG A 62 -8.55 -20.47 -5.18
C ARG A 62 -9.34 -21.63 -4.58
N LEU A 63 -9.14 -22.85 -5.08
CA LEU A 63 -9.73 -24.06 -4.50
C LEU A 63 -9.29 -24.26 -3.04
N LEU A 64 -8.02 -23.99 -2.74
CA LEU A 64 -7.47 -24.05 -1.38
C LEU A 64 -8.03 -22.96 -0.47
N SER A 65 -8.25 -21.73 -0.97
CA SER A 65 -8.81 -20.63 -0.18
C SER A 65 -10.32 -20.81 0.08
N GLU A 66 -11.08 -21.27 -0.90
CA GLU A 66 -12.50 -21.63 -0.74
C GLU A 66 -12.68 -22.80 0.26
N TRP A 67 -11.74 -23.72 0.23
CA TRP A 67 -11.72 -24.86 1.15
C TRP A 67 -11.28 -24.47 2.58
N LYS A 68 -10.31 -23.55 2.72
CA LYS A 68 -9.87 -22.96 3.99
C LYS A 68 -11.03 -22.26 4.71
N ASN A 69 -11.88 -21.55 3.97
CA ASN A 69 -13.06 -20.89 4.52
C ASN A 69 -14.17 -21.87 4.95
N ARG A 70 -14.16 -23.12 4.42
CA ARG A 70 -15.13 -24.17 4.77
C ARG A 70 -14.67 -25.13 5.88
N ALA A 71 -13.35 -25.31 6.06
CA ALA A 71 -12.77 -26.36 6.92
C ALA A 71 -12.23 -25.89 8.28
N GLY A 72 -12.23 -24.58 8.56
CA GLY A 72 -11.76 -24.05 9.85
C GLY A 72 -10.22 -24.08 10.03
N GLN A 73 -9.75 -23.54 11.15
CA GLN A 73 -8.33 -23.23 11.44
C GLN A 73 -7.35 -24.43 11.47
N GLY A 74 -7.81 -25.68 11.37
CA GLY A 74 -6.95 -26.87 11.49
C GLY A 74 -5.93 -27.09 10.36
N LEU A 75 -6.04 -26.38 9.22
CA LEU A 75 -5.22 -26.60 8.03
C LEU A 75 -4.00 -25.67 7.89
N LEU A 76 -3.90 -24.64 8.73
CA LEU A 76 -2.75 -23.70 8.70
C LEU A 76 -1.40 -24.38 9.00
N HIS A 77 -1.41 -25.60 9.55
CA HIS A 77 -0.23 -26.40 9.88
C HIS A 77 -0.04 -27.62 8.98
N SER A 78 -0.73 -27.69 7.83
CA SER A 78 -0.55 -28.80 6.91
C SER A 78 0.76 -28.68 6.11
N PRO A 79 1.42 -29.79 5.77
CA PRO A 79 2.57 -29.80 4.86
C PRO A 79 2.31 -29.09 3.52
N LEU A 80 1.05 -29.08 3.05
CA LEU A 80 0.61 -28.40 1.84
C LEU A 80 0.70 -26.88 1.93
N HIS A 81 0.47 -26.26 3.10
CA HIS A 81 0.63 -24.83 3.28
C HIS A 81 2.12 -24.42 3.23
N GLY A 82 3.00 -25.19 3.88
CA GLY A 82 4.45 -24.96 3.83
C GLY A 82 5.02 -25.18 2.41
N TRP A 83 4.45 -26.11 1.66
CA TRP A 83 4.84 -26.36 0.27
C TRP A 83 4.32 -25.27 -0.69
N TYR A 84 3.06 -24.81 -0.52
CA TYR A 84 2.49 -23.68 -1.24
C TYR A 84 3.33 -22.41 -1.05
N LEU A 85 3.72 -22.09 0.18
CA LEU A 85 4.60 -20.95 0.46
C LEU A 85 5.99 -21.12 -0.22
N LYS A 86 6.57 -22.33 -0.24
CA LYS A 86 7.83 -22.61 -0.92
C LYS A 86 7.76 -22.44 -2.43
N LEU A 87 6.64 -22.80 -3.08
CA LEU A 87 6.46 -22.61 -4.52
C LEU A 87 6.40 -21.13 -4.91
N PHE A 88 5.71 -20.33 -4.10
CA PHE A 88 5.60 -18.88 -4.34
C PHE A 88 6.88 -18.13 -3.94
N ASP A 89 7.62 -18.57 -2.92
CA ASP A 89 8.92 -18.01 -2.57
C ASP A 89 9.97 -18.22 -3.68
N THR A 90 9.91 -19.33 -4.41
CA THR A 90 10.90 -19.60 -5.47
C THR A 90 10.69 -18.75 -6.71
N GLU A 91 9.45 -18.48 -7.14
CA GLU A 91 9.20 -17.64 -8.32
C GLU A 91 9.37 -16.16 -8.06
N ALA A 92 8.88 -15.66 -6.92
CA ALA A 92 9.14 -14.29 -6.49
C ALA A 92 10.64 -14.09 -6.20
N GLY A 93 11.34 -15.11 -5.69
CA GLY A 93 12.78 -15.11 -5.45
C GLY A 93 13.61 -14.94 -6.71
N ASP A 94 13.27 -15.63 -7.80
CA ASP A 94 14.01 -15.53 -9.07
C ASP A 94 13.82 -14.17 -9.75
N ALA A 95 12.60 -13.63 -9.76
CA ALA A 95 12.32 -12.30 -10.29
C ALA A 95 13.02 -11.21 -9.46
N TYR A 96 13.00 -11.34 -8.14
CA TYR A 96 13.66 -10.38 -7.27
C TYR A 96 15.18 -10.46 -7.38
N ARG A 97 15.76 -11.64 -7.48
CA ARG A 97 17.21 -11.80 -7.72
C ARG A 97 17.65 -11.13 -9.01
N PHE A 98 16.90 -11.30 -10.11
CA PHE A 98 17.19 -10.60 -11.37
C PHE A 98 17.05 -9.08 -11.23
N TRP A 99 16.06 -8.61 -10.48
CA TRP A 99 15.90 -7.18 -10.18
C TRP A 99 17.10 -6.64 -9.40
N LEU A 100 17.60 -7.40 -8.40
CA LEU A 100 18.80 -7.06 -7.63
C LEU A 100 20.06 -6.96 -8.49
N GLU A 101 20.23 -7.86 -9.46
CA GLU A 101 21.35 -7.81 -10.42
C GLU A 101 21.31 -6.52 -11.25
N ARG A 102 20.12 -6.09 -11.69
CA ARG A 102 19.93 -4.81 -12.40
C ARG A 102 20.15 -3.61 -11.48
N GLU A 103 19.60 -3.65 -10.27
CA GLU A 103 19.83 -2.59 -9.27
C GLU A 103 21.33 -2.43 -8.99
N ALA A 104 22.04 -3.52 -8.78
CA ALA A 104 23.49 -3.49 -8.54
C ALA A 104 24.27 -2.93 -9.73
N ALA A 105 23.90 -3.29 -10.96
CA ALA A 105 24.51 -2.76 -12.17
C ALA A 105 24.26 -1.26 -12.39
N ALA A 106 23.09 -0.76 -11.94
CA ALA A 106 22.70 0.65 -12.03
C ALA A 106 23.20 1.51 -10.84
N THR A 107 23.59 0.86 -9.73
CA THR A 107 24.10 1.57 -8.54
C THR A 107 25.52 2.02 -8.76
N PRO A 108 25.85 3.32 -8.59
CA PRO A 108 27.20 3.81 -8.69
C PRO A 108 28.16 3.16 -7.71
N SER A 109 29.48 3.21 -7.98
CA SER A 109 30.50 2.61 -7.12
C SER A 109 30.58 3.28 -5.75
N LEU A 110 31.23 2.60 -4.80
CA LEU A 110 31.48 3.14 -3.48
C LEU A 110 32.25 4.46 -3.54
N GLU A 111 33.27 4.51 -4.40
CA GLU A 111 34.10 5.72 -4.61
C GLU A 111 33.26 6.89 -5.14
N TRP A 112 32.34 6.64 -6.04
CA TRP A 112 31.42 7.66 -6.53
C TRP A 112 30.58 8.24 -5.37
N HIS A 113 30.02 7.38 -4.52
CA HIS A 113 29.22 7.83 -3.37
C HIS A 113 30.06 8.62 -2.38
N GLN A 114 31.31 8.23 -2.15
CA GLN A 114 32.22 8.96 -1.26
C GLN A 114 32.59 10.33 -1.82
N GLN A 115 32.89 10.41 -3.13
CA GLN A 115 33.15 11.68 -3.81
C GLN A 115 31.94 12.60 -3.77
N ARG A 116 30.76 12.06 -4.09
CA ARG A 116 29.50 12.81 -4.07
C ARG A 116 29.18 13.31 -2.65
N ALA A 117 29.40 12.50 -1.63
CA ALA A 117 29.19 12.89 -0.21
C ALA A 117 30.14 14.04 0.20
N ALA A 118 31.34 14.14 -0.36
CA ALA A 118 32.26 15.23 -0.09
C ALA A 118 31.77 16.58 -0.68
N GLU A 119 30.91 16.55 -1.70
CA GLU A 119 30.29 17.73 -2.33
C GLU A 119 29.06 18.23 -1.56
N PHE A 120 28.52 17.49 -0.62
CA PHE A 120 27.37 17.89 0.16
C PHE A 120 27.65 19.22 0.91
N HIS A 121 26.79 20.20 0.71
CA HIS A 121 26.92 21.51 1.34
C HIS A 121 26.53 21.47 2.83
N ARG A 122 25.65 20.53 3.25
CA ARG A 122 25.31 20.24 4.63
C ARG A 122 25.94 18.94 5.07
N ARG A 123 26.95 19.00 5.91
CA ARG A 123 27.63 17.82 6.50
C ARG A 123 26.97 17.45 7.82
N LEU A 124 25.80 16.82 7.73
CA LEU A 124 25.00 16.44 8.90
C LEU A 124 25.53 15.15 9.53
N THR A 125 25.61 15.11 10.83
CA THR A 125 25.85 13.84 11.53
C THR A 125 24.52 13.12 11.72
N VAL A 126 24.48 11.83 11.30
CA VAL A 126 23.35 10.93 11.56
C VAL A 126 23.73 10.00 12.71
N SER A 127 22.94 10.03 13.80
CA SER A 127 23.10 9.09 14.91
C SER A 127 22.22 7.87 14.69
N LEU A 128 22.81 6.69 14.70
CA LEU A 128 22.08 5.42 14.65
C LEU A 128 21.93 4.89 16.08
N LEU A 129 20.71 4.56 16.49
CA LEU A 129 20.43 3.95 17.79
C LEU A 129 20.28 2.44 17.62
N LEU A 130 21.02 1.69 18.43
CA LEU A 130 21.05 0.23 18.42
C LEU A 130 20.76 -0.31 19.83
N PRO A 131 19.52 -0.72 20.14
CA PRO A 131 19.21 -1.42 21.37
C PRO A 131 19.69 -2.86 21.26
N VAL A 132 20.37 -3.36 22.29
CA VAL A 132 20.97 -4.70 22.33
C VAL A 132 20.50 -5.43 23.59
N HIS A 133 19.87 -6.61 23.42
CA HIS A 133 19.55 -7.49 24.53
C HIS A 133 19.67 -8.95 24.10
N ASN A 134 20.65 -9.66 24.68
CA ASN A 134 20.93 -11.07 24.42
C ASN A 134 20.87 -11.46 22.92
N PRO A 135 21.56 -10.74 22.01
CA PRO A 135 21.55 -11.05 20.59
C PRO A 135 22.38 -12.28 20.29
N HIS A 136 22.16 -12.89 19.14
CA HIS A 136 23.14 -13.80 18.56
C HIS A 136 24.31 -12.98 18.02
N ARG A 137 25.57 -13.35 18.39
CA ARG A 137 26.75 -12.61 17.95
C ARG A 137 26.84 -12.50 16.43
N ASP A 138 26.53 -13.60 15.71
CA ASP A 138 26.57 -13.65 14.24
C ASP A 138 25.57 -12.71 13.57
N TRP A 139 24.68 -12.05 14.32
CA TRP A 139 23.75 -11.03 13.83
C TRP A 139 24.19 -9.63 14.27
N LEU A 140 24.58 -9.46 15.53
CA LEU A 140 24.99 -8.17 16.07
C LEU A 140 26.29 -7.66 15.40
N GLU A 141 27.27 -8.52 15.18
CA GLU A 141 28.52 -8.12 14.55
C GLU A 141 28.30 -7.60 13.12
N PRO A 142 27.57 -8.30 12.21
CA PRO A 142 27.19 -7.76 10.91
C PRO A 142 26.32 -6.48 10.97
N ALA A 143 25.47 -6.31 11.96
CA ALA A 143 24.71 -5.08 12.15
C ALA A 143 25.65 -3.89 12.37
N ILE A 144 26.60 -4.00 13.29
CA ILE A 144 27.62 -2.98 13.55
C ILE A 144 28.51 -2.75 12.31
N ASP A 145 28.95 -3.83 11.65
CA ASP A 145 29.81 -3.75 10.45
C ASP A 145 29.10 -3.04 9.29
N SER A 146 27.79 -3.19 9.18
CA SER A 146 27.00 -2.48 8.17
C SER A 146 27.01 -0.96 8.36
N VAL A 147 27.11 -0.50 9.60
CA VAL A 147 27.27 0.93 9.92
C VAL A 147 28.70 1.39 9.64
N GLN A 148 29.70 0.59 10.00
CA GLN A 148 31.11 0.92 9.76
C GLN A 148 31.44 1.01 8.26
N SER A 149 30.73 0.24 7.41
CA SER A 149 30.91 0.19 5.95
C SER A 149 30.11 1.27 5.20
N GLN A 150 29.43 2.18 5.88
CA GLN A 150 28.66 3.23 5.21
C GLN A 150 29.55 4.14 4.33
N SER A 151 29.09 4.43 3.12
CA SER A 151 29.76 5.32 2.18
C SER A 151 29.79 6.78 2.63
N TYR A 152 28.84 7.19 3.46
CA TYR A 152 28.80 8.52 4.09
C TYR A 152 29.58 8.49 5.42
N PRO A 153 30.58 9.39 5.63
CA PRO A 153 31.50 9.24 6.77
C PRO A 153 30.99 9.85 8.09
N CYS A 154 30.04 10.84 8.04
CA CYS A 154 29.62 11.59 9.21
C CYS A 154 28.45 10.92 9.92
N TRP A 155 28.71 9.83 10.60
CA TRP A 155 27.74 9.09 11.41
C TRP A 155 28.32 8.76 12.79
N GLU A 156 27.45 8.43 13.71
CA GLU A 156 27.78 7.82 14.98
C GLU A 156 26.81 6.68 15.28
N LEU A 157 27.31 5.65 15.97
CA LEU A 157 26.51 4.53 16.44
C LEU A 157 26.40 4.60 17.97
N CYS A 158 25.18 4.78 18.45
CA CYS A 158 24.85 4.86 19.86
C CYS A 158 24.19 3.56 20.30
N VAL A 159 24.88 2.73 21.08
CA VAL A 159 24.43 1.42 21.50
C VAL A 159 23.98 1.44 22.95
N CYS A 160 22.83 0.84 23.25
CA CYS A 160 22.45 0.51 24.62
C CYS A 160 22.42 -1.01 24.78
N ASP A 161 23.38 -1.56 25.56
CA ASP A 161 23.32 -2.95 26.02
C ASP A 161 22.36 -3.03 27.21
N ASP A 162 21.17 -3.52 26.96
CA ASP A 162 20.07 -3.63 27.93
C ASP A 162 20.21 -4.89 28.80
N ALA A 163 21.30 -4.90 29.61
CA ALA A 163 21.65 -5.96 30.55
C ALA A 163 21.79 -7.35 29.89
N SER A 164 22.47 -7.46 28.74
CA SER A 164 22.81 -8.77 28.15
C SER A 164 23.63 -9.60 29.14
N ASN A 165 23.32 -10.89 29.25
CA ASN A 165 23.98 -11.82 30.16
C ASN A 165 25.18 -12.56 29.52
N GLN A 166 25.41 -12.35 28.23
CA GLN A 166 26.46 -12.98 27.43
C GLN A 166 27.73 -12.14 27.47
N GLN A 167 28.82 -12.67 28.06
CA GLN A 167 30.08 -11.94 28.14
C GLN A 167 30.68 -11.62 26.77
N GLU A 168 30.52 -12.51 25.79
CA GLU A 168 30.98 -12.30 24.42
C GLU A 168 30.36 -11.06 23.73
N ILE A 169 29.15 -10.67 24.11
CA ILE A 169 28.48 -9.47 23.59
C ILE A 169 29.12 -8.21 24.19
N ALA A 170 29.36 -8.24 25.51
CA ALA A 170 30.06 -7.14 26.17
C ALA A 170 31.47 -6.94 25.59
N ASP A 171 32.20 -8.04 25.39
CA ASP A 171 33.55 -8.01 24.81
C ASP A 171 33.54 -7.48 23.37
N LEU A 172 32.55 -7.87 22.56
CA LEU A 172 32.37 -7.37 21.19
C LEU A 172 32.15 -5.85 21.19
N LEU A 173 31.23 -5.36 22.03
CA LEU A 173 30.93 -3.93 22.11
C LEU A 173 32.12 -3.10 22.57
N VAL A 174 32.87 -3.59 23.57
CA VAL A 174 34.13 -2.96 24.03
C VAL A 174 35.16 -2.91 22.89
N ALA A 175 35.35 -4.03 22.16
CA ALA A 175 36.28 -4.09 21.05
C ALA A 175 35.90 -3.14 19.90
N LYS A 176 34.64 -3.11 19.50
CA LYS A 176 34.13 -2.22 18.43
C LYS A 176 34.25 -0.74 18.81
N ALA A 177 33.87 -0.35 20.03
CA ALA A 177 34.00 1.04 20.51
C ALA A 177 35.49 1.44 20.71
N GLY A 178 36.36 0.51 21.09
CA GLY A 178 37.80 0.76 21.17
C GLY A 178 38.47 0.95 19.82
N ALA A 179 37.97 0.32 18.77
CA ALA A 179 38.50 0.40 17.41
C ALA A 179 37.97 1.61 16.62
N ASP A 180 36.74 2.09 16.86
CA ASP A 180 36.11 3.21 16.16
C ASP A 180 35.45 4.20 17.14
N PRO A 181 36.01 5.42 17.30
CA PRO A 181 35.47 6.41 18.24
C PRO A 181 34.10 6.93 17.91
N ARG A 182 33.57 6.63 16.74
CA ARG A 182 32.17 6.94 16.34
C ARG A 182 31.17 5.97 16.96
N ILE A 183 31.61 4.83 17.50
CA ILE A 183 30.78 3.85 18.20
C ILE A 183 30.87 4.16 19.70
N ARG A 184 29.74 4.44 20.29
CA ARG A 184 29.62 4.70 21.74
C ARG A 184 28.56 3.77 22.31
N PHE A 185 28.79 3.23 23.47
CA PHE A 185 27.82 2.36 24.12
C PHE A 185 27.66 2.67 25.60
N VAL A 186 26.49 2.36 26.12
CA VAL A 186 26.14 2.36 27.53
C VAL A 186 25.54 1.00 27.86
N ARG A 187 25.80 0.50 29.05
CA ARG A 187 25.19 -0.74 29.55
C ARG A 187 24.23 -0.42 30.68
N SER A 188 23.03 -0.97 30.63
CA SER A 188 22.04 -0.91 31.71
C SER A 188 22.35 -1.93 32.79
N ALA A 189 22.05 -1.62 34.05
CA ALA A 189 22.23 -2.54 35.16
C ALA A 189 21.18 -3.63 35.19
N GLU A 190 20.02 -3.36 34.65
CA GLU A 190 18.86 -4.27 34.57
C GLU A 190 18.19 -4.16 33.18
N HIS A 191 17.39 -5.14 32.82
CA HIS A 191 16.63 -5.13 31.56
C HIS A 191 15.48 -4.13 31.64
N LEU A 192 15.52 -3.11 30.74
CA LEU A 192 14.62 -1.98 30.72
C LEU A 192 13.50 -2.09 29.68
N GLY A 193 13.71 -2.92 28.64
CA GLY A 193 12.87 -3.02 27.46
C GLY A 193 13.31 -2.10 26.32
N ILE A 194 12.77 -2.36 25.11
CA ILE A 194 13.25 -1.75 23.87
C ILE A 194 13.11 -0.22 23.85
N SER A 195 12.00 0.32 24.30
CA SER A 195 11.77 1.78 24.32
C SER A 195 12.76 2.49 25.24
N ALA A 196 12.97 1.97 26.46
CA ALA A 196 13.90 2.55 27.40
C ALA A 196 15.36 2.40 26.93
N ALA A 197 15.70 1.27 26.30
CA ALA A 197 17.01 1.07 25.69
C ALA A 197 17.28 2.05 24.54
N LEU A 198 16.29 2.30 23.67
CA LEU A 198 16.38 3.31 22.61
C LEU A 198 16.54 4.72 23.18
N ASN A 199 15.79 5.08 24.21
CA ASN A 199 15.93 6.36 24.88
C ASN A 199 17.32 6.53 25.50
N ARG A 200 17.84 5.48 26.13
CA ARG A 200 19.17 5.45 26.72
C ARG A 200 20.29 5.58 25.68
N ALA A 201 20.14 4.91 24.52
CA ALA A 201 21.04 5.12 23.39
C ALA A 201 20.95 6.55 22.85
N GLY A 202 19.74 7.12 22.82
CA GLY A 202 19.46 8.48 22.40
C GLY A 202 20.15 9.57 23.25
N GLU A 203 20.38 9.32 24.55
CA GLU A 203 21.17 10.21 25.42
C GLU A 203 22.62 10.38 24.92
N LEU A 204 23.15 9.39 24.21
CA LEU A 204 24.47 9.45 23.59
C LEU A 204 24.47 10.22 22.27
N ALA A 205 23.34 10.37 21.61
CA ALA A 205 23.22 10.90 20.26
C ALA A 205 23.49 12.41 20.20
N ARG A 206 24.38 12.82 19.27
CA ARG A 206 24.78 14.22 19.01
C ARG A 206 24.32 14.72 17.66
N GLY A 207 23.93 13.82 16.75
CA GLY A 207 23.48 14.13 15.42
C GLY A 207 22.13 14.86 15.40
N GLU A 208 21.90 15.63 14.35
CA GLU A 208 20.65 16.32 14.10
C GLU A 208 19.52 15.39 13.67
N TYR A 209 19.87 14.22 13.11
CA TYR A 209 18.95 13.18 12.66
C TYR A 209 19.30 11.86 13.33
N ILE A 210 18.26 11.14 13.73
CA ILE A 210 18.34 9.89 14.48
C ILE A 210 17.73 8.77 13.63
N GLY A 211 18.49 7.76 13.31
CA GLY A 211 18.04 6.53 12.67
C GLY A 211 17.96 5.37 13.65
N PHE A 212 17.18 4.37 13.34
CA PHE A 212 16.96 3.19 14.17
C PHE A 212 17.47 1.94 13.44
N LEU A 213 18.26 1.12 14.15
CA LEU A 213 18.79 -0.14 13.65
C LEU A 213 18.55 -1.23 14.70
N ASP A 214 17.93 -2.33 14.31
CA ASP A 214 17.75 -3.49 15.18
C ASP A 214 19.01 -4.36 15.23
N GLN A 215 19.21 -5.08 16.36
CA GLN A 215 20.44 -5.82 16.66
C GLN A 215 20.73 -7.00 15.72
N ASP A 216 19.74 -7.41 14.94
CA ASP A 216 19.77 -8.57 14.04
C ASP A 216 19.68 -8.19 12.56
N ASP A 217 19.59 -6.88 12.26
CA ASP A 217 19.37 -6.36 10.91
C ASP A 217 20.63 -5.73 10.29
N VAL A 218 20.56 -5.36 9.03
CA VAL A 218 21.71 -4.84 8.28
C VAL A 218 21.31 -3.66 7.42
N LEU A 219 22.10 -2.59 7.41
CA LEU A 219 21.94 -1.46 6.51
C LEU A 219 22.58 -1.72 5.13
N SER A 220 21.97 -1.19 4.07
CA SER A 220 22.65 -1.03 2.79
C SER A 220 23.91 -0.13 2.97
N PRO A 221 25.05 -0.41 2.32
CA PRO A 221 26.25 0.42 2.45
C PRO A 221 26.09 1.87 1.97
N TYR A 222 25.02 2.17 1.28
CA TYR A 222 24.67 3.51 0.77
C TYR A 222 23.53 4.18 1.55
N ALA A 223 23.04 3.57 2.61
CA ALA A 223 21.85 4.03 3.34
C ALA A 223 22.01 5.47 3.82
N LEU A 224 23.05 5.79 4.54
CA LEU A 224 23.27 7.12 5.07
C LEU A 224 23.61 8.16 3.99
N HIS A 225 24.21 7.74 2.87
CA HIS A 225 24.42 8.62 1.73
C HIS A 225 23.09 9.14 1.19
N TYR A 226 22.13 8.25 0.89
CA TYR A 226 20.83 8.65 0.35
C TYR A 226 19.97 9.40 1.36
N VAL A 227 20.08 9.09 2.65
CA VAL A 227 19.44 9.88 3.71
C VAL A 227 19.97 11.31 3.71
N VAL A 228 21.29 11.50 3.70
CA VAL A 228 21.90 12.84 3.75
C VAL A 228 21.73 13.57 2.40
N GLU A 229 21.70 12.87 1.27
CA GLU A 229 21.37 13.45 -0.04
C GLU A 229 19.95 14.04 -0.01
N ALA A 230 18.97 13.33 0.50
CA ALA A 230 17.60 13.86 0.67
C ALA A 230 17.57 15.10 1.58
N LEU A 231 18.44 15.16 2.58
CA LEU A 231 18.58 16.29 3.48
C LEU A 231 19.29 17.51 2.86
N GLN A 232 19.92 17.37 1.69
CA GLN A 232 20.43 18.53 0.95
C GLN A 232 19.30 19.37 0.34
N GLU A 233 18.18 18.74 -0.02
CA GLU A 233 17.05 19.39 -0.68
C GLU A 233 16.09 20.05 0.32
N CYS A 234 15.86 19.42 1.47
CA CYS A 234 14.91 19.86 2.49
C CYS A 234 15.30 19.36 3.88
N SER A 235 14.60 19.81 4.90
CA SER A 235 14.80 19.38 6.30
C SER A 235 13.50 18.74 6.82
N PRO A 236 13.17 17.50 6.38
CA PRO A 236 11.96 16.83 6.82
C PRO A 236 12.06 16.43 8.31
N ASP A 237 10.91 16.36 8.97
CA ASP A 237 10.82 15.80 10.33
C ASP A 237 11.10 14.30 10.35
N LEU A 238 10.71 13.60 9.26
CA LEU A 238 10.76 12.16 9.16
C LEU A 238 11.16 11.72 7.75
N ILE A 239 12.10 10.78 7.66
CA ILE A 239 12.52 10.10 6.43
C ILE A 239 12.30 8.61 6.61
N TYR A 240 11.81 7.93 5.56
CA TYR A 240 11.77 6.48 5.52
C TYR A 240 12.16 5.96 4.14
N SER A 241 12.63 4.71 4.11
CA SER A 241 13.03 4.06 2.85
C SER A 241 12.23 2.78 2.59
N ASP A 242 12.41 2.22 1.40
CA ASP A 242 12.02 0.84 1.11
C ASP A 242 12.94 -0.13 1.87
N GLU A 243 12.47 -1.38 2.04
CA GLU A 243 13.20 -2.43 2.75
C GLU A 243 13.02 -3.78 2.06
N ASP A 244 13.86 -4.73 2.40
CA ASP A 244 13.67 -6.14 2.06
C ASP A 244 14.07 -7.03 3.26
N GLN A 245 14.10 -8.33 3.03
CA GLN A 245 14.36 -9.28 4.09
C GLN A 245 15.61 -10.13 3.77
N LEU A 246 16.33 -10.55 4.81
CA LEU A 246 17.38 -11.56 4.74
C LEU A 246 16.80 -12.91 5.17
N ASN A 247 16.92 -13.91 4.30
CA ASN A 247 16.59 -15.29 4.67
C ASN A 247 17.69 -15.91 5.56
N SER A 248 17.51 -17.17 6.01
CA SER A 248 18.47 -17.88 6.85
C SER A 248 19.85 -18.10 6.20
N ALA A 249 19.96 -17.99 4.88
CA ALA A 249 21.21 -18.05 4.12
C ALA A 249 21.83 -16.66 3.89
N GLY A 250 21.27 -15.59 4.45
CA GLY A 250 21.74 -14.22 4.27
C GLY A 250 21.42 -13.63 2.90
N GLN A 251 20.53 -14.24 2.11
CA GLN A 251 20.15 -13.76 0.80
C GLN A 251 18.97 -12.77 0.92
N ARG A 252 18.98 -11.72 0.12
CA ARG A 252 17.89 -10.72 0.05
C ARG A 252 16.68 -11.32 -0.63
N VAL A 253 15.52 -11.21 0.03
CA VAL A 253 14.21 -11.74 -0.41
C VAL A 253 13.09 -10.78 0.00
N GLY A 254 11.91 -10.95 -0.56
CA GLY A 254 10.69 -10.29 -0.08
C GLY A 254 10.77 -8.76 -0.02
N PRO A 255 11.02 -8.06 -1.15
CA PRO A 255 11.11 -6.60 -1.16
C PRO A 255 9.78 -5.97 -0.75
N ILE A 256 9.86 -4.87 -0.02
CA ILE A 256 8.73 -4.07 0.44
C ILE A 256 8.90 -2.66 -0.12
N PHE A 257 8.22 -2.40 -1.23
CA PHE A 257 8.20 -1.10 -1.88
C PHE A 257 7.04 -0.27 -1.35
N LYS A 258 7.34 0.86 -0.74
CA LYS A 258 6.40 1.71 -0.01
C LYS A 258 5.89 2.84 -0.90
N PRO A 259 4.69 3.39 -0.66
CA PRO A 259 4.25 4.64 -1.28
C PRO A 259 4.98 5.82 -0.65
N ALA A 260 4.91 7.00 -1.29
CA ALA A 260 5.20 8.25 -0.61
C ALA A 260 4.22 8.48 0.57
N TRP A 261 4.42 9.56 1.30
CA TRP A 261 3.67 9.84 2.51
C TRP A 261 2.15 9.71 2.32
N SER A 262 1.57 8.78 3.06
CA SER A 262 0.13 8.50 3.09
C SER A 262 -0.34 8.47 4.55
N PRO A 263 -0.83 9.60 5.08
CA PRO A 263 -1.30 9.67 6.47
C PRO A 263 -2.44 8.70 6.76
N GLU A 264 -3.30 8.42 5.78
CA GLU A 264 -4.38 7.46 5.95
C GLU A 264 -3.85 6.02 6.06
N LEU A 265 -2.83 5.64 5.28
CA LEU A 265 -2.21 4.31 5.37
C LEU A 265 -1.55 4.10 6.73
N LEU A 266 -0.93 5.13 7.31
CA LEU A 266 -0.34 5.06 8.64
C LEU A 266 -1.41 4.73 9.71
N THR A 267 -2.64 5.18 9.56
CA THR A 267 -3.71 4.81 10.50
C THR A 267 -4.15 3.35 10.38
N GLY A 268 -3.76 2.67 9.32
CA GLY A 268 -4.07 1.26 9.09
C GLY A 268 -2.95 0.29 9.44
N CYS A 269 -1.70 0.72 9.39
CA CYS A 269 -0.52 -0.09 9.74
C CYS A 269 0.74 0.76 9.82
N MET A 270 1.77 0.28 10.53
CA MET A 270 3.10 0.89 10.55
C MET A 270 3.85 0.58 9.25
N TYR A 271 3.44 1.20 8.13
CA TYR A 271 4.03 0.95 6.82
C TYR A 271 5.40 1.63 6.61
N LEU A 272 5.76 2.60 7.46
CA LEU A 272 7.05 3.30 7.36
C LEU A 272 8.22 2.34 7.56
N GLY A 273 8.07 1.36 8.49
CA GLY A 273 9.04 0.29 8.75
C GLY A 273 10.47 0.80 8.91
N HIS A 274 11.39 0.15 8.24
CA HIS A 274 12.81 0.49 8.23
C HIS A 274 13.25 0.91 6.80
N LEU A 275 14.31 1.67 6.59
CA LEU A 275 14.99 2.51 7.58
C LEU A 275 14.09 3.71 7.93
N LEU A 276 13.92 3.98 9.21
CA LEU A 276 13.25 5.18 9.70
C LEU A 276 14.30 6.13 10.28
N VAL A 277 14.28 7.40 9.86
CA VAL A 277 15.15 8.47 10.36
C VAL A 277 14.30 9.68 10.73
N VAL A 278 14.49 10.20 11.92
CA VAL A 278 13.67 11.30 12.49
C VAL A 278 14.58 12.44 12.89
N SER A 279 14.15 13.68 12.72
CA SER A 279 14.87 14.83 13.26
C SER A 279 14.91 14.74 14.79
N LYS A 280 16.06 15.04 15.39
CA LYS A 280 16.21 15.06 16.86
C LYS A 280 15.19 15.98 17.51
N GLN A 281 14.94 17.15 16.90
CA GLN A 281 13.92 18.10 17.36
C GLN A 281 12.51 17.46 17.35
N GLY A 282 12.20 16.63 16.34
CA GLY A 282 10.94 15.88 16.27
C GLY A 282 10.79 14.92 17.45
N LEU A 283 11.85 14.14 17.75
CA LEU A 283 11.85 13.23 18.91
C LEU A 283 11.69 13.97 20.24
N GLU A 284 12.40 15.09 20.43
CA GLU A 284 12.30 15.93 21.63
C GLU A 284 10.88 16.50 21.79
N ARG A 285 10.24 16.94 20.69
CA ARG A 285 8.86 17.44 20.69
C ARG A 285 7.86 16.42 21.21
N VAL A 286 8.04 15.14 20.88
CA VAL A 286 7.12 14.06 21.27
C VAL A 286 7.60 13.27 22.49
N ASN A 287 8.67 13.70 23.14
CA ASN A 287 9.25 13.07 24.33
C ASN A 287 9.65 11.60 24.10
N TRP A 288 10.29 11.33 22.95
CA TRP A 288 10.92 10.07 22.59
C TRP A 288 9.98 8.83 22.65
N PHE A 289 10.53 7.63 22.94
CA PHE A 289 9.77 6.39 23.03
C PHE A 289 9.09 6.21 24.39
N ARG A 290 8.00 5.48 24.39
CA ARG A 290 7.19 5.17 25.57
C ARG A 290 7.12 3.67 25.81
N SER A 291 7.56 3.20 26.98
CA SER A 291 7.67 1.76 27.29
C SER A 291 6.34 1.03 27.36
N GLU A 292 5.22 1.73 27.60
CA GLU A 292 3.90 1.12 27.55
C GLU A 292 3.49 0.64 26.16
N PHE A 293 4.26 0.98 25.12
CA PHE A 293 4.04 0.54 23.72
C PHE A 293 5.11 -0.40 23.20
N ASP A 294 5.92 -1.02 24.07
CA ASP A 294 6.92 -1.99 23.66
C ASP A 294 6.32 -3.08 22.76
N GLY A 295 6.96 -3.33 21.62
CA GLY A 295 6.47 -4.19 20.54
C GLY A 295 5.73 -3.47 19.42
N SER A 296 5.32 -2.19 19.64
CA SER A 296 4.78 -1.25 18.64
C SER A 296 5.22 0.19 18.96
N GLN A 297 6.38 0.34 19.58
CA GLN A 297 6.96 1.62 20.01
C GLN A 297 7.25 2.56 18.82
N ASP A 298 7.62 2.00 17.69
CA ASP A 298 7.82 2.69 16.41
C ASP A 298 6.50 3.25 15.85
N TYR A 299 5.42 2.48 15.96
CA TYR A 299 4.10 2.91 15.52
C TYR A 299 3.54 4.03 16.42
N ASP A 300 3.68 3.89 17.74
CA ASP A 300 3.32 4.95 18.69
C ASP A 300 4.10 6.25 18.40
N LEU A 301 5.42 6.12 18.18
CA LEU A 301 6.27 7.25 17.83
C LEU A 301 5.82 7.93 16.52
N ALA A 302 5.61 7.15 15.46
CA ALA A 302 5.16 7.65 14.16
C ALA A 302 3.82 8.37 14.25
N LEU A 303 2.85 7.82 15.00
CA LEU A 303 1.54 8.45 15.22
C LEU A 303 1.67 9.79 15.96
N ARG A 304 2.53 9.89 16.99
CA ARG A 304 2.75 11.14 17.74
C ARG A 304 3.51 12.19 16.91
N LEU A 305 4.51 11.78 16.15
CA LEU A 305 5.25 12.67 15.26
C LEU A 305 4.35 13.32 14.20
N THR A 306 3.31 12.60 13.79
CA THR A 306 2.38 13.00 12.74
C THR A 306 1.06 13.60 13.27
N ASP A 307 1.00 13.92 14.56
CA ASP A 307 -0.10 14.71 15.13
C ASP A 307 0.09 16.19 14.76
N GLY A 308 -0.50 16.64 13.67
CA GLY A 308 -0.36 17.98 13.12
C GLY A 308 0.52 18.04 11.85
N PRO A 309 0.91 19.24 11.42
CA PRO A 309 1.76 19.43 10.25
C PRO A 309 3.12 18.75 10.44
N VAL A 310 3.50 17.91 9.50
CA VAL A 310 4.75 17.15 9.49
C VAL A 310 5.32 17.12 8.09
N SER A 311 6.62 17.30 7.95
CA SER A 311 7.33 17.10 6.68
C SER A 311 7.91 15.68 6.63
N VAL A 312 7.46 14.88 5.67
CA VAL A 312 7.86 13.49 5.52
C VAL A 312 8.48 13.26 4.15
N ARG A 313 9.63 12.59 4.11
CA ARG A 313 10.32 12.25 2.87
C ARG A 313 10.44 10.73 2.73
N HIS A 314 9.97 10.19 1.62
CA HIS A 314 10.22 8.82 1.21
C HIS A 314 11.46 8.74 0.30
N ILE A 315 12.33 7.78 0.55
CA ILE A 315 13.43 7.40 -0.34
C ILE A 315 13.06 6.05 -0.97
N PRO A 316 12.67 6.01 -2.26
CA PRO A 316 12.22 4.80 -2.92
C PRO A 316 13.42 3.90 -3.32
N ARG A 317 14.23 3.55 -2.35
CA ARG A 317 15.37 2.63 -2.44
C ARG A 317 15.37 1.68 -1.26
N ILE A 318 15.81 0.45 -1.48
CA ILE A 318 15.98 -0.53 -0.41
C ILE A 318 17.27 -0.20 0.34
N LEU A 319 17.13 0.41 1.53
CA LEU A 319 18.25 0.85 2.36
C LEU A 319 18.41 0.03 3.64
N TYR A 320 17.50 -0.88 3.92
CA TYR A 320 17.45 -1.69 5.13
C TYR A 320 17.08 -3.13 4.79
N HIS A 321 17.75 -4.09 5.47
CA HIS A 321 17.60 -5.52 5.27
C HIS A 321 17.17 -6.19 6.57
N TRP A 322 15.92 -6.58 6.66
CA TRP A 322 15.30 -7.14 7.85
C TRP A 322 15.49 -8.66 7.94
N ARG A 323 16.13 -9.14 8.99
CA ARG A 323 16.45 -10.57 9.13
C ARG A 323 15.23 -11.39 9.55
N ARG A 324 14.95 -12.46 8.80
CA ARG A 324 13.89 -13.43 9.10
C ARG A 324 14.42 -14.55 9.98
N HIS A 325 13.90 -14.66 11.21
CA HIS A 325 14.14 -15.78 12.09
C HIS A 325 12.89 -16.10 12.93
N ALA A 326 12.89 -17.26 13.66
CA ALA A 326 11.69 -17.73 14.37
C ALA A 326 11.16 -16.77 15.46
N GLY A 327 12.03 -15.92 16.01
CA GLY A 327 11.69 -14.92 17.03
C GLY A 327 11.39 -13.53 16.46
N SER A 328 11.59 -13.30 15.14
CA SER A 328 11.33 -12.02 14.51
C SER A 328 9.85 -11.89 14.10
N THR A 329 9.32 -10.68 14.13
CA THR A 329 7.97 -10.38 13.63
C THR A 329 7.87 -10.67 12.12
N ALA A 330 8.97 -10.53 11.37
CA ALA A 330 9.07 -10.90 9.96
C ALA A 330 8.88 -12.41 9.71
N GLY A 331 9.37 -13.26 10.63
CA GLY A 331 9.26 -14.72 10.53
C GLY A 331 7.91 -15.26 10.99
N ASN A 332 7.30 -14.64 11.98
CA ASN A 332 6.01 -15.04 12.55
C ASN A 332 5.26 -13.85 13.16
N PRO A 333 4.39 -13.17 12.41
CA PRO A 333 3.59 -12.05 12.93
C PRO A 333 2.72 -12.40 14.14
N ALA A 334 2.37 -13.68 14.32
CA ALA A 334 1.58 -14.15 15.47
C ALA A 334 2.44 -14.43 16.72
N ALA A 335 3.76 -14.34 16.63
CA ALA A 335 4.67 -14.63 17.76
C ALA A 335 4.57 -13.59 18.90
N LYS A 336 4.06 -12.37 18.60
CA LYS A 336 3.98 -11.26 19.55
C LYS A 336 2.54 -10.71 19.68
N PRO A 337 1.60 -11.42 20.33
CA PRO A 337 0.22 -10.91 20.47
C PRO A 337 0.14 -9.57 21.19
N TYR A 338 1.09 -9.28 22.10
CA TYR A 338 1.18 -8.00 22.81
C TYR A 338 1.45 -6.83 21.89
N ALA A 339 2.20 -7.03 20.78
CA ALA A 339 2.47 -5.99 19.79
C ALA A 339 1.18 -5.51 19.09
N GLN A 340 0.26 -6.45 18.75
CA GLN A 340 -1.05 -6.09 18.20
C GLN A 340 -1.85 -5.22 19.17
N ALA A 341 -1.84 -5.56 20.46
CA ALA A 341 -2.55 -4.80 21.48
C ALA A 341 -1.93 -3.42 21.71
N ALA A 342 -0.59 -3.33 21.77
CA ALA A 342 0.14 -2.08 21.91
C ALA A 342 -0.11 -1.15 20.71
N GLY A 343 -0.08 -1.67 19.48
CA GLY A 343 -0.37 -0.89 18.28
C GLY A 343 -1.83 -0.40 18.22
N ARG A 344 -2.80 -1.21 18.65
CA ARG A 344 -4.19 -0.77 18.80
C ARG A 344 -4.30 0.37 19.81
N GLN A 345 -3.69 0.23 20.97
CA GLN A 345 -3.69 1.25 22.03
C GLN A 345 -3.04 2.55 21.55
N ALA A 346 -1.92 2.46 20.83
CA ALA A 346 -1.26 3.62 20.24
C ALA A 346 -2.19 4.38 19.28
N LEU A 347 -2.90 3.64 18.42
CA LEU A 347 -3.86 4.23 17.49
C LEU A 347 -5.11 4.79 18.19
N GLU A 348 -5.62 4.14 19.24
CA GLU A 348 -6.72 4.66 20.06
C GLU A 348 -6.35 5.99 20.70
N GLN A 349 -5.15 6.09 21.29
CA GLN A 349 -4.65 7.35 21.80
C GLN A 349 -4.44 8.42 20.72
N ALA A 350 -3.99 8.05 19.53
CA ALA A 350 -3.88 8.98 18.40
C ALA A 350 -5.24 9.51 17.96
N VAL A 351 -6.26 8.64 17.89
CA VAL A 351 -7.65 9.03 17.58
C VAL A 351 -8.19 10.01 18.62
N GLU A 352 -7.92 9.77 19.91
CA GLU A 352 -8.31 10.66 21.01
C GLU A 352 -7.60 12.03 20.92
N ARG A 353 -6.26 12.05 20.76
CA ARG A 353 -5.47 13.29 20.61
C ARG A 353 -5.91 14.13 19.42
N ARG A 354 -6.28 13.49 18.32
CA ARG A 354 -6.78 14.15 17.10
C ARG A 354 -8.25 14.54 17.18
N GLY A 355 -8.95 14.21 18.27
CA GLY A 355 -10.37 14.51 18.44
C GLY A 355 -11.28 13.81 17.43
N TRP A 356 -10.86 12.64 16.90
CA TRP A 356 -11.63 11.94 15.89
C TRP A 356 -12.77 11.14 16.51
N ASN A 357 -13.98 11.34 16.03
CA ASN A 357 -15.12 10.48 16.40
C ASN A 357 -15.06 9.16 15.63
N ALA A 358 -14.26 8.22 16.14
CA ALA A 358 -14.00 6.95 15.49
C ALA A 358 -13.85 5.83 16.52
N ARG A 359 -13.96 4.58 16.05
CA ARG A 359 -13.58 3.37 16.81
C ARG A 359 -12.50 2.63 16.02
N ILE A 360 -11.65 1.90 16.73
CA ILE A 360 -10.62 1.06 16.14
C ILE A 360 -11.10 -0.37 16.09
N GLU A 361 -10.97 -0.99 14.93
CA GLU A 361 -11.18 -2.41 14.70
C GLU A 361 -9.87 -3.03 14.21
N ASP A 362 -9.65 -4.32 14.49
CA ASP A 362 -8.53 -5.04 13.85
C ASP A 362 -8.78 -5.16 12.36
N GLY A 363 -7.72 -5.02 11.61
CA GLY A 363 -7.72 -5.30 10.18
C GLY A 363 -7.72 -6.80 9.88
N PRO A 364 -7.78 -7.19 8.60
CA PRO A 364 -7.85 -8.59 8.21
C PRO A 364 -6.54 -9.36 8.41
N LEU A 365 -5.44 -8.67 8.63
CA LEU A 365 -4.13 -9.28 8.89
C LEU A 365 -3.52 -8.78 10.20
N PRO A 366 -2.53 -9.52 10.76
CA PRO A 366 -1.81 -9.09 11.95
C PRO A 366 -1.18 -7.70 11.77
N ALA A 367 -1.12 -6.92 12.83
CA ALA A 367 -0.59 -5.55 12.87
C ALA A 367 -1.27 -4.58 11.87
N THR A 368 -2.52 -4.87 11.47
CA THR A 368 -3.35 -3.96 10.68
C THR A 368 -4.60 -3.55 11.46
N TYR A 369 -5.08 -2.33 11.18
CA TYR A 369 -6.20 -1.72 11.90
C TYR A 369 -7.15 -1.03 10.92
N ARG A 370 -8.38 -0.77 11.38
CA ARG A 370 -9.38 0.02 10.67
C ARG A 370 -9.92 1.12 11.57
N VAL A 371 -9.74 2.35 11.16
CA VAL A 371 -10.34 3.52 11.83
C VAL A 371 -11.75 3.72 11.31
N ARG A 372 -12.74 3.21 12.04
CA ARG A 372 -14.16 3.36 11.71
C ARG A 372 -14.68 4.71 12.17
N ARG A 373 -14.57 5.71 11.32
CA ARG A 373 -15.11 7.05 11.60
C ARG A 373 -16.63 7.02 11.61
N ARG A 374 -17.24 7.71 12.56
CA ARG A 374 -18.69 7.88 12.61
C ARG A 374 -19.11 9.03 11.69
N VAL A 375 -20.23 8.85 11.00
CA VAL A 375 -20.85 9.93 10.25
C VAL A 375 -21.35 11.00 11.23
N ALA A 376 -20.95 12.24 11.00
CA ALA A 376 -21.45 13.38 11.78
C ALA A 376 -22.81 13.82 11.23
N GLY A 377 -23.84 13.85 12.06
CA GLY A 377 -25.20 14.12 11.62
C GLY A 377 -25.77 13.06 10.69
N GLN A 378 -26.64 13.45 9.78
CA GLN A 378 -27.19 12.60 8.73
C GLN A 378 -27.28 13.40 7.42
N PRO A 379 -26.15 13.78 6.79
CA PRO A 379 -26.19 14.55 5.56
C PRO A 379 -26.94 13.79 4.47
N LEU A 380 -27.76 14.50 3.71
CA LEU A 380 -28.41 13.91 2.54
C LEU A 380 -27.35 13.57 1.48
N VAL A 381 -27.37 12.33 0.98
CA VAL A 381 -26.52 11.85 -0.10
C VAL A 381 -27.33 11.71 -1.38
N SER A 382 -26.90 12.35 -2.46
CA SER A 382 -27.49 12.13 -3.78
C SER A 382 -26.67 11.09 -4.54
N LEU A 383 -27.29 9.92 -4.78
CA LEU A 383 -26.72 8.88 -5.64
C LEU A 383 -27.01 9.26 -7.11
N VAL A 384 -25.97 9.73 -7.83
CA VAL A 384 -26.09 10.13 -9.23
C VAL A 384 -25.72 8.92 -10.10
N ILE A 385 -26.69 8.46 -10.93
CA ILE A 385 -26.55 7.27 -11.75
C ILE A 385 -26.86 7.60 -13.21
N CYS A 386 -25.87 7.50 -14.08
CA CYS A 386 -26.04 7.68 -15.52
C CYS A 386 -26.36 6.34 -16.19
N SER A 387 -27.44 6.29 -16.99
CA SER A 387 -27.85 5.03 -17.63
C SER A 387 -28.39 5.19 -19.04
N ARG A 388 -28.05 4.19 -19.88
CA ARG A 388 -28.62 3.96 -21.22
C ARG A 388 -29.48 2.70 -21.29
N LYS A 389 -29.30 1.76 -20.33
CA LYS A 389 -29.91 0.43 -20.35
C LYS A 389 -30.85 0.21 -19.16
N PRO A 390 -32.19 0.25 -19.37
CA PRO A 390 -33.16 0.13 -18.28
C PRO A 390 -32.98 -1.16 -17.41
N LYS A 391 -32.55 -2.26 -18.03
CA LYS A 391 -32.38 -3.54 -17.31
C LYS A 391 -31.20 -3.48 -16.32
N LEU A 392 -30.06 -2.86 -16.70
CA LEU A 392 -28.91 -2.66 -15.81
C LEU A 392 -29.28 -1.71 -14.68
N LEU A 393 -29.86 -0.55 -15.01
CA LEU A 393 -30.36 0.40 -14.03
C LEU A 393 -31.28 -0.27 -13.00
N ALA A 394 -32.30 -1.02 -13.46
CA ALA A 394 -33.22 -1.70 -12.55
C ALA A 394 -32.51 -2.70 -11.60
N ARG A 395 -31.44 -3.33 -12.05
CA ARG A 395 -30.62 -4.22 -11.24
C ARG A 395 -29.81 -3.45 -10.21
N CYS A 396 -29.10 -2.41 -10.62
CA CYS A 396 -28.35 -1.50 -9.77
C CYS A 396 -29.24 -0.93 -8.66
N LEU A 397 -30.40 -0.38 -9.00
CA LEU A 397 -31.35 0.19 -8.04
C LEU A 397 -31.84 -0.84 -7.02
N ARG A 398 -32.14 -2.07 -7.44
CA ARG A 398 -32.51 -3.16 -6.48
C ARG A 398 -31.35 -3.52 -5.56
N GLY A 399 -30.12 -3.54 -6.08
CA GLY A 399 -28.91 -3.77 -5.27
C GLY A 399 -28.73 -2.69 -4.20
N ILE A 400 -28.85 -1.42 -4.60
CA ILE A 400 -28.78 -0.27 -3.69
C ILE A 400 -29.85 -0.35 -2.62
N GLU A 401 -31.12 -0.63 -2.99
CA GLU A 401 -32.22 -0.71 -2.03
C GLU A 401 -31.99 -1.82 -1.00
N LYS A 402 -31.56 -2.98 -1.46
CA LYS A 402 -31.33 -4.16 -0.62
C LYS A 402 -30.13 -4.00 0.31
N MET A 403 -29.06 -3.37 -0.19
CA MET A 403 -27.73 -3.39 0.44
C MET A 403 -27.22 -2.01 0.83
N THR A 404 -28.11 -1.08 1.21
CA THR A 404 -27.72 0.25 1.71
C THR A 404 -28.43 0.55 3.02
N SER A 405 -27.69 0.51 4.13
CA SER A 405 -28.23 0.82 5.45
C SER A 405 -28.32 2.31 5.75
N TYR A 406 -27.63 3.16 4.97
CA TYR A 406 -27.64 4.63 5.16
C TYR A 406 -29.00 5.24 4.81
N PRO A 407 -29.70 5.90 5.75
CA PRO A 407 -31.09 6.32 5.53
C PRO A 407 -31.20 7.63 4.73
N GLY A 408 -30.25 8.57 4.93
CA GLY A 408 -30.30 9.93 4.37
C GLY A 408 -29.87 9.97 2.90
N ARG A 409 -30.63 9.35 1.98
CA ARG A 409 -30.28 9.29 0.57
C ARG A 409 -31.43 9.61 -0.37
N GLU A 410 -31.10 10.17 -1.52
CA GLU A 410 -31.96 10.26 -2.72
C GLU A 410 -31.20 9.66 -3.92
N ILE A 411 -31.93 9.34 -4.98
CA ILE A 411 -31.37 8.84 -6.23
C ILE A 411 -31.72 9.81 -7.36
N VAL A 412 -30.69 10.21 -8.11
CA VAL A 412 -30.82 11.04 -9.31
C VAL A 412 -30.34 10.22 -10.50
N VAL A 413 -31.27 9.79 -11.35
CA VAL A 413 -30.97 9.02 -12.55
C VAL A 413 -30.92 9.93 -13.76
N VAL A 414 -29.79 9.94 -14.47
CA VAL A 414 -29.65 10.65 -15.75
C VAL A 414 -29.76 9.66 -16.90
N ARG A 415 -30.81 9.81 -17.72
CA ARG A 415 -31.14 8.87 -18.80
C ARG A 415 -30.74 9.42 -20.15
N HIS A 416 -29.75 8.80 -20.80
CA HIS A 416 -29.36 9.17 -22.16
C HIS A 416 -30.21 8.46 -23.22
N GLY A 417 -30.70 9.24 -24.19
CA GLY A 417 -31.48 8.72 -25.33
C GLY A 417 -32.87 8.19 -24.97
N ALA A 418 -33.39 8.54 -23.80
CA ALA A 418 -34.78 8.22 -23.44
C ALA A 418 -35.73 9.20 -24.14
N ALA A 419 -36.60 8.69 -25.00
CA ALA A 419 -37.70 9.51 -25.55
C ALA A 419 -38.49 10.15 -24.40
N GLN A 420 -38.98 11.40 -24.62
CA GLN A 420 -39.91 12.03 -23.68
C GLN A 420 -41.11 11.09 -23.49
N GLY A 421 -41.42 10.72 -22.24
CA GLY A 421 -42.51 9.78 -21.92
C GLY A 421 -42.13 8.30 -21.88
N ALA A 422 -40.84 7.92 -22.08
CA ALA A 422 -40.41 6.55 -21.86
C ALA A 422 -40.72 6.11 -20.43
N ALA A 423 -41.24 4.89 -20.25
CA ALA A 423 -41.64 4.34 -18.96
C ALA A 423 -40.53 4.53 -17.91
N LEU A 424 -40.85 5.22 -16.83
CA LEU A 424 -39.94 5.37 -15.68
C LEU A 424 -39.61 3.99 -15.13
N VAL A 425 -38.36 3.75 -14.81
CA VAL A 425 -38.00 2.60 -13.98
C VAL A 425 -38.82 2.79 -12.69
N LYS A 426 -39.58 1.75 -12.27
CA LYS A 426 -40.46 1.86 -11.10
C LYS A 426 -39.63 2.42 -9.92
N PRO A 427 -40.11 3.53 -9.31
CA PRO A 427 -39.41 4.11 -8.17
C PRO A 427 -39.26 3.06 -7.06
N LEU A 428 -38.13 3.10 -6.40
CA LEU A 428 -37.92 2.33 -5.18
C LEU A 428 -38.91 2.84 -4.13
N THR A 429 -39.52 1.92 -3.40
CA THR A 429 -40.65 2.22 -2.49
C THR A 429 -40.24 3.06 -1.28
N SER A 430 -38.92 3.09 -0.93
CA SER A 430 -38.39 3.70 0.28
C SER A 430 -37.50 4.95 0.05
N THR A 431 -37.09 5.23 -1.19
CA THR A 431 -36.11 6.29 -1.48
C THR A 431 -36.63 7.22 -2.57
N ARG A 432 -36.52 8.55 -2.37
CA ARG A 432 -36.82 9.56 -3.41
C ARG A 432 -35.96 9.28 -4.64
N CYS A 433 -36.57 9.09 -5.80
CA CYS A 433 -35.89 8.85 -7.07
C CYS A 433 -36.35 9.86 -8.12
N VAL A 434 -35.44 10.69 -8.59
CA VAL A 434 -35.63 11.67 -9.64
C VAL A 434 -35.00 11.14 -10.92
N GLN A 435 -35.73 11.19 -12.06
CA GLN A 435 -35.17 10.79 -13.35
C GLN A 435 -35.21 11.98 -14.30
N ILE A 436 -34.08 12.29 -14.89
CA ILE A 436 -33.90 13.42 -15.82
C ILE A 436 -33.37 12.92 -17.16
N PRO A 437 -33.90 13.44 -18.29
CA PRO A 437 -33.36 13.11 -19.60
C PRO A 437 -32.06 13.84 -19.87
N PHE A 438 -31.21 13.22 -20.69
CA PHE A 438 -30.02 13.81 -21.27
C PHE A 438 -30.06 13.60 -22.78
N GLU A 439 -30.05 14.68 -23.54
CA GLU A 439 -30.13 14.69 -24.99
C GLU A 439 -28.79 15.02 -25.62
N GLY A 440 -28.61 14.67 -26.89
CA GLY A 440 -27.36 14.93 -27.63
C GLY A 440 -26.35 13.76 -27.59
N PRO A 441 -25.10 14.00 -27.97
CA PRO A 441 -24.08 13.01 -27.98
C PRO A 441 -23.81 12.44 -26.58
N PHE A 442 -23.43 11.16 -26.51
CA PHE A 442 -23.09 10.56 -25.22
C PHE A 442 -21.84 11.22 -24.61
N ASN A 443 -22.01 11.80 -23.44
CA ASN A 443 -20.96 12.43 -22.65
C ASN A 443 -21.21 12.10 -21.17
N PHE A 444 -20.41 11.18 -20.62
CA PHE A 444 -20.59 10.71 -19.26
C PHE A 444 -20.34 11.82 -18.23
N SER A 445 -19.37 12.69 -18.49
CA SER A 445 -19.07 13.87 -17.67
C SER A 445 -20.25 14.84 -17.65
N GLY A 446 -20.80 15.18 -18.83
CA GLY A 446 -21.97 16.05 -18.95
C GLY A 446 -23.22 15.47 -18.27
N MET A 447 -23.40 14.15 -18.38
CA MET A 447 -24.52 13.47 -17.70
C MET A 447 -24.38 13.57 -16.18
N ASN A 448 -23.17 13.27 -15.63
CA ASN A 448 -22.93 13.38 -14.19
C ASN A 448 -23.07 14.81 -13.67
N ASN A 449 -22.58 15.81 -14.41
CA ASN A 449 -22.78 17.22 -14.08
C ASN A 449 -24.27 17.60 -14.04
N ARG A 450 -25.05 17.11 -15.02
CA ARG A 450 -26.51 17.33 -15.03
C ARG A 450 -27.20 16.68 -13.84
N GLY A 451 -26.73 15.49 -13.44
CA GLY A 451 -27.22 14.80 -12.24
C GLY A 451 -26.86 15.57 -10.97
N ALA A 452 -25.63 16.05 -10.85
CA ALA A 452 -25.16 16.85 -9.72
C ALA A 452 -25.94 18.18 -9.57
N GLN A 453 -26.31 18.83 -10.69
CA GLN A 453 -27.15 20.04 -10.68
C GLN A 453 -28.55 19.77 -10.13
N ALA A 454 -29.14 18.60 -10.40
CA ALA A 454 -30.45 18.21 -9.92
C ALA A 454 -30.44 17.61 -8.52
N ALA A 455 -29.26 17.34 -7.97
CA ALA A 455 -29.04 16.75 -6.67
C ALA A 455 -29.27 17.76 -5.53
N SER A 456 -30.00 17.33 -4.49
CA SER A 456 -30.27 18.14 -3.29
C SER A 456 -29.31 17.81 -2.12
N GLY A 457 -28.54 16.72 -2.23
CA GLY A 457 -27.66 16.22 -1.18
C GLY A 457 -26.42 17.08 -0.97
N GLU A 458 -25.94 17.11 0.25
CA GLU A 458 -24.65 17.73 0.65
C GLU A 458 -23.46 16.94 0.12
N ILE A 459 -23.66 15.63 -0.08
CA ILE A 459 -22.66 14.71 -0.62
C ILE A 459 -23.23 14.10 -1.91
N LEU A 460 -22.42 14.11 -2.95
CA LEU A 460 -22.68 13.40 -4.20
C LEU A 460 -21.96 12.07 -4.19
N ALA A 461 -22.66 11.00 -4.53
CA ALA A 461 -22.05 9.70 -4.79
C ALA A 461 -22.39 9.30 -6.25
N PHE A 462 -21.36 9.30 -7.10
CA PHE A 462 -21.49 8.90 -8.49
C PHE A 462 -21.34 7.38 -8.61
N LEU A 463 -22.27 6.74 -9.33
CA LEU A 463 -22.25 5.29 -9.55
C LEU A 463 -22.55 4.95 -11.01
N ASN A 464 -21.88 3.93 -11.52
CA ASN A 464 -22.27 3.30 -12.78
C ASN A 464 -23.56 2.47 -12.60
N ASP A 465 -24.33 2.30 -13.67
CA ASP A 465 -25.58 1.51 -13.66
C ASP A 465 -25.36 -0.02 -13.63
N ASP A 466 -24.11 -0.48 -13.63
CA ASP A 466 -23.68 -1.89 -13.53
C ASP A 466 -22.88 -2.21 -12.26
N VAL A 467 -23.02 -1.36 -11.23
CA VAL A 467 -22.43 -1.53 -9.90
C VAL A 467 -23.49 -2.02 -8.90
N GLU A 468 -23.12 -2.95 -8.02
CA GLU A 468 -23.97 -3.50 -6.96
C GLU A 468 -23.22 -3.56 -5.62
N PRO A 469 -23.74 -2.96 -4.52
CA PRO A 469 -23.10 -3.06 -3.21
C PRO A 469 -23.04 -4.50 -2.68
N LEU A 470 -21.91 -4.84 -2.00
CA LEU A 470 -21.71 -6.12 -1.31
C LEU A 470 -21.84 -6.00 0.21
N VAL A 471 -21.64 -4.82 0.78
CA VAL A 471 -21.75 -4.54 2.20
C VAL A 471 -22.76 -3.46 2.48
N ALA A 472 -23.57 -3.60 3.53
CA ALA A 472 -24.69 -2.67 3.79
C ALA A 472 -24.23 -1.26 4.18
N GLU A 473 -23.07 -1.16 4.84
CA GLU A 473 -22.52 0.11 5.31
C GLU A 473 -21.70 0.88 4.26
N TRP A 474 -21.58 0.37 3.03
CA TRP A 474 -20.70 0.97 2.00
C TRP A 474 -20.87 2.49 1.86
N LEU A 475 -22.10 2.99 1.87
CA LEU A 475 -22.38 4.42 1.71
C LEU A 475 -21.99 5.21 2.97
N ALA A 476 -22.29 4.68 4.15
CA ALA A 476 -21.89 5.31 5.43
C ALA A 476 -20.36 5.42 5.54
N LEU A 477 -19.62 4.42 5.06
CA LEU A 477 -18.17 4.43 5.02
C LEU A 477 -17.63 5.55 4.12
N LEU A 478 -18.15 5.67 2.90
CA LEU A 478 -17.75 6.74 1.98
C LEU A 478 -18.13 8.13 2.54
N VAL A 479 -19.34 8.27 3.11
CA VAL A 479 -19.80 9.52 3.73
C VAL A 479 -18.90 9.94 4.88
N SER A 480 -18.52 9.01 5.75
CA SER A 480 -17.67 9.30 6.91
C SER A 480 -16.30 9.85 6.52
N GLN A 481 -15.78 9.44 5.38
CA GLN A 481 -14.53 9.97 4.82
C GLN A 481 -14.76 11.29 4.07
N ALA A 482 -15.80 11.36 3.23
CA ALA A 482 -16.10 12.55 2.41
C ALA A 482 -16.46 13.79 3.26
N GLN A 483 -16.95 13.62 4.48
CA GLN A 483 -17.25 14.73 5.39
C GLN A 483 -16.01 15.45 5.93
N ARG A 484 -14.84 14.80 5.89
CA ARG A 484 -13.58 15.37 6.39
C ARG A 484 -13.20 16.60 5.56
N PRO A 485 -12.80 17.73 6.20
CA PRO A 485 -12.46 18.96 5.48
C PRO A 485 -11.34 18.80 4.45
N GLU A 486 -10.34 18.00 4.80
CA GLU A 486 -9.15 17.71 3.99
C GLU A 486 -9.42 16.75 2.83
N VAL A 487 -10.51 15.96 2.87
CA VAL A 487 -10.82 14.97 1.83
C VAL A 487 -11.62 15.60 0.71
N GLY A 488 -11.13 15.54 -0.51
CA GLY A 488 -11.84 15.95 -1.72
C GLY A 488 -12.73 14.85 -2.26
N VAL A 489 -12.10 13.70 -2.55
CA VAL A 489 -12.76 12.56 -3.20
C VAL A 489 -12.43 11.27 -2.44
N VAL A 490 -13.44 10.39 -2.32
CA VAL A 490 -13.22 9.05 -1.78
C VAL A 490 -13.83 7.99 -2.71
N GLY A 491 -13.09 6.95 -3.02
CA GLY A 491 -13.52 5.82 -3.85
C GLY A 491 -13.67 4.53 -3.07
N ALA A 492 -14.56 3.67 -3.52
CA ALA A 492 -14.83 2.36 -2.97
C ALA A 492 -13.90 1.28 -3.57
N LYS A 493 -13.78 0.13 -2.91
CA LYS A 493 -13.22 -1.09 -3.50
C LYS A 493 -14.23 -1.67 -4.48
N LEU A 494 -13.79 -1.90 -5.73
CA LEU A 494 -14.61 -2.61 -6.70
C LEU A 494 -14.01 -3.97 -7.03
N GLU A 495 -14.90 -4.96 -7.11
CA GLU A 495 -14.54 -6.34 -7.47
C GLU A 495 -15.28 -6.76 -8.75
N TYR A 496 -14.63 -7.60 -9.53
CA TYR A 496 -15.32 -8.34 -10.59
C TYR A 496 -16.30 -9.35 -9.98
N PRO A 497 -17.30 -9.84 -10.75
CA PRO A 497 -18.16 -10.95 -10.28
C PRO A 497 -17.40 -12.21 -9.86
N SER A 498 -16.15 -12.36 -10.29
CA SER A 498 -15.25 -13.43 -9.87
C SER A 498 -14.65 -13.26 -8.47
N GLY A 499 -14.83 -12.09 -7.85
CA GLY A 499 -14.16 -11.70 -6.60
C GLY A 499 -12.74 -11.18 -6.79
N ALA A 500 -12.24 -11.09 -8.03
CA ALA A 500 -10.95 -10.45 -8.30
C ALA A 500 -11.09 -8.93 -8.19
N VAL A 501 -10.03 -8.26 -7.76
CA VAL A 501 -9.99 -6.79 -7.66
C VAL A 501 -10.18 -6.16 -9.05
N GLN A 502 -11.10 -5.24 -9.15
CA GLN A 502 -11.29 -4.39 -10.33
C GLN A 502 -10.71 -3.00 -10.09
N HIS A 503 -10.90 -2.46 -8.89
CA HIS A 503 -10.40 -1.15 -8.48
C HIS A 503 -10.02 -1.13 -7.00
N ALA A 504 -8.83 -0.61 -6.74
CA ALA A 504 -8.31 -0.30 -5.42
C ALA A 504 -7.45 0.99 -5.45
N GLY A 505 -7.98 2.04 -6.10
CA GLY A 505 -7.26 3.27 -6.42
C GLY A 505 -6.70 3.24 -7.85
N ILE A 506 -6.37 4.42 -8.36
CA ILE A 506 -5.76 4.63 -9.67
C ILE A 506 -4.38 5.25 -9.46
N ALA A 507 -3.38 4.68 -10.11
CA ALA A 507 -2.04 5.27 -10.24
C ALA A 507 -1.92 5.99 -11.58
N ILE A 508 -1.31 7.18 -11.55
CA ILE A 508 -0.99 7.97 -12.74
C ILE A 508 0.39 7.61 -13.29
N GLY A 509 0.62 7.87 -14.57
CA GLY A 509 1.90 7.57 -15.24
C GLY A 509 2.17 6.08 -15.45
N ILE A 510 1.14 5.23 -15.30
CA ILE A 510 1.18 3.80 -15.66
C ILE A 510 0.22 3.52 -16.81
N MET A 511 0.45 2.43 -17.54
CA MET A 511 -0.32 2.07 -18.73
C MET A 511 -0.40 3.23 -19.74
N ASP A 512 -1.58 3.58 -20.22
CA ASP A 512 -1.84 4.70 -21.14
C ASP A 512 -2.08 6.04 -20.39
N GLY A 513 -1.34 6.30 -19.33
CA GLY A 513 -1.40 7.53 -18.53
C GLY A 513 -2.03 7.36 -17.15
N ALA A 514 -2.93 6.42 -16.95
CA ALA A 514 -3.48 6.04 -15.65
C ALA A 514 -3.98 4.59 -15.68
N GLY A 515 -3.77 3.85 -14.59
CA GLY A 515 -4.17 2.44 -14.49
C GLY A 515 -4.59 2.06 -13.07
N HIS A 516 -5.11 0.85 -12.92
CA HIS A 516 -5.63 0.30 -11.68
C HIS A 516 -4.65 -0.73 -11.10
N PRO A 517 -3.75 -0.35 -10.17
CA PRO A 517 -2.87 -1.33 -9.52
C PRO A 517 -3.66 -2.49 -8.90
N HIS A 518 -3.10 -3.71 -9.00
CA HIS A 518 -3.71 -4.97 -8.54
C HIS A 518 -4.95 -5.44 -9.32
N ARG A 519 -5.29 -4.83 -10.44
CA ARG A 519 -6.42 -5.26 -11.26
C ARG A 519 -6.30 -6.74 -11.66
N GLY A 520 -7.38 -7.51 -11.46
CA GLY A 520 -7.44 -8.94 -11.74
C GLY A 520 -6.74 -9.84 -10.69
N THR A 521 -6.22 -9.28 -9.60
CA THR A 521 -5.62 -10.05 -8.49
C THR A 521 -6.66 -10.37 -7.41
N PHE A 522 -6.35 -11.32 -6.52
CA PHE A 522 -7.17 -11.68 -5.37
C PHE A 522 -6.50 -11.33 -4.04
N ASP A 523 -5.25 -10.92 -4.09
CA ASP A 523 -4.42 -10.60 -2.93
C ASP A 523 -3.75 -9.23 -3.10
N GLY A 524 -3.48 -8.56 -2.00
CA GLY A 524 -2.67 -7.35 -1.94
C GLY A 524 -1.21 -7.73 -1.74
N ARG A 525 -0.34 -7.37 -2.69
CA ARG A 525 1.10 -7.33 -2.46
C ARG A 525 1.41 -6.12 -1.59
N TYR A 526 2.53 -6.11 -0.92
CA TYR A 526 3.05 -4.95 -0.20
C TYR A 526 2.07 -4.39 0.87
N TRP A 527 2.14 -4.93 2.10
CA TRP A 527 1.46 -4.39 3.28
C TRP A 527 -0.07 -4.19 3.12
N ASN A 528 -0.75 -5.11 2.43
CA ASN A 528 -2.21 -5.11 2.32
C ASN A 528 -2.84 -3.84 1.75
N TRP A 529 -2.23 -3.28 0.74
CA TRP A 529 -2.77 -2.11 0.06
C TRP A 529 -4.23 -2.26 -0.38
N LEU A 530 -4.70 -3.49 -0.58
CA LEU A 530 -6.09 -3.77 -0.95
C LEU A 530 -7.07 -3.64 0.22
N ASP A 531 -6.62 -3.84 1.45
CA ASP A 531 -7.47 -3.97 2.62
C ASP A 531 -7.28 -2.85 3.65
N THR A 532 -6.40 -1.88 3.33
CA THR A 532 -6.10 -0.72 4.18
C THR A 532 -6.51 0.57 3.47
N ALA A 533 -7.21 1.45 4.20
CA ALA A 533 -7.53 2.79 3.71
C ALA A 533 -6.23 3.57 3.44
N ARG A 534 -6.17 4.31 2.33
CA ARG A 534 -4.95 5.00 1.92
C ARG A 534 -5.20 6.16 0.98
N ASN A 535 -4.24 7.06 0.92
CA ASN A 535 -4.19 8.10 -0.08
C ASN A 535 -3.84 7.51 -1.45
N VAL A 536 -4.47 8.01 -2.49
CA VAL A 536 -4.26 7.59 -3.89
C VAL A 536 -4.28 8.80 -4.81
N SER A 537 -3.72 8.69 -6.00
CA SER A 537 -3.75 9.80 -6.95
C SER A 537 -5.13 10.03 -7.57
N ALA A 538 -5.87 8.97 -7.81
CA ALA A 538 -7.25 9.05 -8.26
C ALA A 538 -8.05 7.80 -7.88
N VAL A 539 -9.38 7.91 -8.02
CA VAL A 539 -10.35 6.83 -7.86
C VAL A 539 -11.34 6.83 -9.02
N THR A 540 -11.92 5.67 -9.32
CA THR A 540 -12.79 5.50 -10.48
C THR A 540 -14.16 6.15 -10.28
N GLY A 541 -14.66 6.81 -11.32
CA GLY A 541 -16.03 7.32 -11.41
C GLY A 541 -17.13 6.25 -11.38
N ALA A 542 -16.75 4.97 -11.41
CA ALA A 542 -17.70 3.88 -11.25
C ALA A 542 -18.32 3.81 -9.84
N CYS A 543 -17.60 4.26 -8.80
CA CYS A 543 -18.13 4.52 -7.46
C CYS A 543 -17.20 5.47 -6.71
N LEU A 544 -17.56 6.74 -6.62
CA LEU A 544 -16.85 7.73 -5.82
C LEU A 544 -17.84 8.66 -5.09
N ALA A 545 -17.41 9.20 -3.96
CA ALA A 545 -18.17 10.21 -3.21
C ALA A 545 -17.34 11.49 -3.03
N ILE A 546 -18.02 12.63 -3.06
CA ILE A 546 -17.47 13.97 -2.94
C ILE A 546 -18.49 14.91 -2.29
N ARG A 547 -18.07 15.86 -1.47
CA ARG A 547 -18.97 16.93 -1.03
C ARG A 547 -19.42 17.76 -2.21
N LYS A 548 -20.72 18.05 -2.29
CA LYS A 548 -21.28 18.86 -3.39
C LYS A 548 -20.56 20.20 -3.52
N ARG A 549 -20.28 20.87 -2.40
CA ARG A 549 -19.53 22.14 -2.40
C ARG A 549 -18.15 22.00 -3.07
N VAL A 550 -17.40 20.94 -2.76
CA VAL A 550 -16.08 20.71 -3.36
C VAL A 550 -16.22 20.38 -4.85
N PHE A 551 -17.22 19.59 -5.23
CA PHE A 551 -17.50 19.28 -6.64
C PHE A 551 -17.82 20.56 -7.45
N ASP A 552 -18.63 21.45 -6.89
CA ASP A 552 -18.98 22.72 -7.51
C ASP A 552 -17.77 23.68 -7.57
N GLU A 553 -16.96 23.76 -6.52
CA GLU A 553 -15.71 24.53 -6.47
C GLU A 553 -14.69 24.08 -7.53
N LEU A 554 -14.58 22.78 -7.76
CA LEU A 554 -13.74 22.20 -8.79
C LEU A 554 -14.32 22.36 -10.22
N GLY A 555 -15.54 22.87 -10.38
CA GLY A 555 -16.22 23.02 -11.65
C GLY A 555 -16.84 21.74 -12.22
N GLY A 556 -16.99 20.70 -11.41
CA GLY A 556 -17.53 19.40 -11.80
C GLY A 556 -16.58 18.55 -12.65
N PHE A 557 -17.14 17.58 -13.38
CA PHE A 557 -16.39 16.84 -14.39
C PHE A 557 -16.16 17.70 -15.63
N ASP A 558 -14.94 17.67 -16.19
CA ASP A 558 -14.68 18.34 -17.46
C ASP A 558 -15.29 17.54 -18.63
N THR A 559 -16.20 18.18 -19.36
CA THR A 559 -16.93 17.55 -20.48
C THR A 559 -16.06 17.25 -21.71
N ALA A 560 -14.85 17.79 -21.76
CA ALA A 560 -13.86 17.42 -22.78
C ALA A 560 -13.38 15.96 -22.60
N PHE A 561 -13.37 15.46 -21.35
CA PHE A 561 -13.22 14.03 -21.03
C PHE A 561 -14.62 13.38 -21.04
N ALA A 562 -15.12 13.11 -22.21
CA ALA A 562 -16.50 12.66 -22.37
C ALA A 562 -16.76 11.26 -21.79
N VAL A 563 -15.73 10.39 -21.75
CA VAL A 563 -15.85 8.98 -21.38
C VAL A 563 -14.71 8.48 -20.49
N ASN A 564 -13.44 8.74 -20.87
CA ASN A 564 -12.29 8.26 -20.13
C ASN A 564 -11.61 9.41 -19.38
N TYR A 565 -10.87 9.08 -18.32
CA TYR A 565 -10.04 10.00 -17.54
C TYR A 565 -10.77 11.17 -16.87
N ASN A 566 -12.08 11.26 -16.95
CA ASN A 566 -12.86 12.31 -16.28
C ASN A 566 -12.74 12.24 -14.75
N ASP A 567 -12.69 11.04 -14.20
CA ASP A 567 -12.46 10.74 -12.79
C ASP A 567 -11.00 11.05 -12.39
N VAL A 568 -10.03 10.70 -13.23
CA VAL A 568 -8.61 11.02 -13.02
C VAL A 568 -8.41 12.53 -13.00
N ASP A 569 -8.96 13.26 -13.98
CA ASP A 569 -8.88 14.71 -14.06
C ASP A 569 -9.51 15.39 -12.84
N LEU A 570 -10.71 14.96 -12.43
CA LEU A 570 -11.37 15.48 -11.23
C LEU A 570 -10.53 15.28 -9.97
N CYS A 571 -9.95 14.08 -9.79
CA CYS A 571 -9.11 13.78 -8.65
C CYS A 571 -7.80 14.59 -8.66
N LEU A 572 -7.17 14.77 -9.83
CA LEU A 572 -5.96 15.58 -9.93
C LEU A 572 -6.22 17.05 -9.65
N ARG A 573 -7.34 17.61 -10.13
CA ARG A 573 -7.77 18.97 -9.76
C ARG A 573 -8.07 19.10 -8.27
N ALA A 574 -8.69 18.10 -7.64
CA ALA A 574 -8.91 18.10 -6.20
C ALA A 574 -7.58 18.14 -5.45
N ARG A 575 -6.58 17.37 -5.88
CA ARG A 575 -5.24 17.38 -5.26
C ARG A 575 -4.51 18.71 -5.48
N GLU A 576 -4.62 19.34 -6.63
CA GLU A 576 -4.06 20.69 -6.83
C GLU A 576 -4.71 21.76 -5.96
N ALA A 577 -6.00 21.59 -5.66
CA ALA A 577 -6.71 22.44 -4.73
C ALA A 577 -6.39 22.14 -3.24
N GLY A 578 -5.44 21.20 -2.97
CA GLY A 578 -5.00 20.84 -1.62
C GLY A 578 -5.84 19.79 -0.92
N PHE A 579 -6.79 19.16 -1.61
CA PHE A 579 -7.59 18.07 -1.04
C PHE A 579 -6.90 16.71 -1.19
N GLU A 580 -7.19 15.81 -0.26
CA GLU A 580 -6.80 14.41 -0.33
C GLU A 580 -7.79 13.60 -1.18
N VAL A 581 -7.28 12.58 -1.86
CA VAL A 581 -8.06 11.55 -2.54
C VAL A 581 -7.83 10.23 -1.84
N LEU A 582 -8.90 9.58 -1.38
CA LEU A 582 -8.83 8.39 -0.55
C LEU A 582 -9.45 7.16 -1.22
N TYR A 583 -8.88 6.02 -0.94
CA TYR A 583 -9.44 4.70 -1.18
C TYR A 583 -9.95 4.10 0.13
N GLU A 584 -11.24 3.73 0.17
CA GLU A 584 -11.90 3.09 1.32
C GLU A 584 -12.17 1.61 1.02
N PRO A 585 -11.33 0.69 1.53
CA PRO A 585 -11.39 -0.74 1.20
C PRO A 585 -12.60 -1.46 1.80
N ALA A 586 -13.19 -0.92 2.87
CA ALA A 586 -14.35 -1.55 3.52
C ALA A 586 -15.67 -1.26 2.78
N ALA A 587 -15.70 -0.25 1.91
CA ALA A 587 -16.82 0.01 1.02
C ALA A 587 -16.67 -0.86 -0.24
N VAL A 588 -17.23 -2.07 -0.24
CA VAL A 588 -17.05 -3.07 -1.30
C VAL A 588 -18.28 -3.16 -2.19
N LEU A 589 -18.07 -3.06 -3.52
CA LEU A 589 -19.13 -3.22 -4.52
C LEU A 589 -18.65 -4.12 -5.66
N VAL A 590 -19.57 -4.83 -6.31
CA VAL A 590 -19.29 -5.54 -7.58
C VAL A 590 -19.50 -4.60 -8.74
N HIS A 591 -18.57 -4.54 -9.67
CA HIS A 591 -18.68 -3.83 -10.94
C HIS A 591 -18.61 -4.80 -12.10
N ARG A 592 -19.68 -4.83 -12.90
CA ARG A 592 -19.84 -5.74 -14.05
C ARG A 592 -19.34 -5.12 -15.34
N GLU A 593 -18.18 -4.53 -15.32
CA GLU A 593 -17.55 -3.78 -16.41
C GLU A 593 -17.83 -4.34 -17.82
N GLY A 594 -17.96 -3.44 -18.80
CA GLY A 594 -18.14 -3.80 -20.21
C GLY A 594 -19.59 -4.04 -20.67
N GLN A 595 -20.58 -3.86 -19.79
CA GLN A 595 -21.99 -4.08 -20.16
C GLN A 595 -22.56 -2.99 -21.07
N THR A 596 -21.99 -1.78 -21.02
CA THR A 596 -22.50 -0.59 -21.74
C THR A 596 -21.49 0.02 -22.72
N ARG A 597 -20.22 -0.34 -22.63
CA ARG A 597 -19.11 0.19 -23.44
C ARG A 597 -18.39 -0.89 -24.21
N HIS A 598 -17.86 -0.57 -25.41
CA HIS A 598 -16.73 -1.29 -25.97
C HIS A 598 -15.44 -0.84 -25.23
N PRO A 599 -14.59 -1.77 -24.81
CA PRO A 599 -13.31 -1.40 -24.20
C PRO A 599 -12.43 -0.69 -25.25
N GLY A 600 -11.92 0.46 -24.91
CA GLY A 600 -10.99 1.25 -25.73
C GLY A 600 -10.88 2.67 -25.20
N THR A 601 -9.65 3.17 -25.11
CA THR A 601 -9.37 4.56 -24.79
C THR A 601 -9.57 5.39 -26.04
N ARG A 602 -10.29 6.50 -25.97
CA ARG A 602 -10.37 7.46 -27.06
C ARG A 602 -9.04 8.19 -27.14
N TYR A 603 -8.46 8.20 -28.34
CA TYR A 603 -7.14 8.81 -28.57
C TYR A 603 -7.13 10.28 -28.15
N GLU A 604 -8.18 11.02 -28.49
CA GLU A 604 -8.32 12.46 -28.19
C GLU A 604 -8.35 12.74 -26.69
N GLU A 605 -9.01 11.90 -25.91
CA GLU A 605 -9.08 12.04 -24.44
C GLU A 605 -7.74 11.72 -23.78
N ARG A 606 -6.97 10.76 -24.33
CA ARG A 606 -5.62 10.49 -23.90
C ARG A 606 -4.68 11.67 -24.20
N GLU A 607 -4.70 12.18 -25.40
CA GLU A 607 -3.91 13.37 -25.78
C GLU A 607 -4.23 14.57 -24.87
N LEU A 608 -5.50 14.81 -24.58
CA LEU A 608 -5.91 15.85 -23.66
C LEU A 608 -5.37 15.63 -22.24
N LEU A 609 -5.36 14.36 -21.74
CA LEU A 609 -4.77 14.03 -20.47
C LEU A 609 -3.28 14.38 -20.41
N TYR A 610 -2.51 14.00 -21.46
CA TYR A 610 -1.08 14.33 -21.55
C TYR A 610 -0.83 15.82 -21.72
N GLN A 611 -1.66 16.53 -22.49
CA GLN A 611 -1.54 18.00 -22.63
C GLN A 611 -1.73 18.71 -21.29
N ARG A 612 -2.66 18.24 -20.45
CA ARG A 612 -2.98 18.86 -19.16
C ARG A 612 -2.06 18.41 -18.03
N TRP A 613 -1.78 17.13 -17.95
CA TRP A 613 -1.13 16.49 -16.81
C TRP A 613 0.22 15.84 -17.11
N GLY A 614 0.77 16.02 -18.33
CA GLY A 614 1.97 15.33 -18.82
C GLY A 614 3.13 15.36 -17.84
N ASN A 615 3.48 16.53 -17.30
CA ASN A 615 4.56 16.64 -16.31
C ASN A 615 4.32 15.76 -15.06
N LYS A 616 3.08 15.66 -14.57
CA LYS A 616 2.76 14.80 -13.41
C LYS A 616 2.81 13.32 -13.79
N LEU A 617 2.35 12.97 -14.98
CA LEU A 617 2.37 11.59 -15.48
C LEU A 617 3.82 11.10 -15.67
N GLU A 618 4.71 11.94 -16.17
CA GLU A 618 6.14 11.65 -16.35
C GLU A 618 6.87 11.48 -15.02
N GLN A 619 6.58 12.36 -14.04
CA GLN A 619 7.12 12.23 -12.68
C GLN A 619 6.70 10.93 -12.01
N GLY A 620 5.55 10.35 -12.42
CA GLY A 620 4.97 9.16 -11.84
C GLY A 620 4.09 9.44 -10.64
N ASP A 621 3.45 8.39 -10.16
CA ASP A 621 2.50 8.46 -9.05
C ASP A 621 3.21 8.45 -7.69
N PRO A 622 2.98 9.41 -6.81
CA PRO A 622 3.61 9.41 -5.49
C PRO A 622 3.19 8.21 -4.62
N PHE A 623 1.98 7.66 -4.82
CA PHE A 623 1.46 6.52 -4.07
C PHE A 623 1.72 5.17 -4.74
N TYR A 624 2.46 5.16 -5.86
CA TYR A 624 2.88 3.97 -6.57
C TYR A 624 4.40 3.97 -6.74
N ASN A 625 5.08 3.04 -6.04
CA ASN A 625 6.54 3.04 -5.96
C ASN A 625 7.19 2.92 -7.36
N PRO A 626 8.21 3.73 -7.68
CA PRO A 626 8.86 3.73 -9.00
C PRO A 626 9.59 2.42 -9.35
N ASN A 627 9.81 1.53 -8.38
CA ASN A 627 10.38 0.20 -8.58
C ASN A 627 9.33 -0.84 -9.06
N LEU A 628 8.06 -0.44 -9.16
CA LEU A 628 6.98 -1.26 -9.68
C LEU A 628 6.71 -0.94 -11.16
N THR A 629 6.22 -1.95 -11.88
CA THR A 629 5.98 -1.86 -13.34
C THR A 629 5.01 -0.76 -13.72
N ARG A 630 5.36 0.00 -14.77
CA ARG A 630 4.48 1.03 -15.34
C ARG A 630 3.66 0.53 -16.55
N VAL A 631 3.95 -0.66 -17.06
CA VAL A 631 3.31 -1.21 -18.27
C VAL A 631 2.28 -2.31 -17.96
N ARG A 632 2.07 -2.62 -16.68
CA ARG A 632 1.06 -3.60 -16.20
C ARG A 632 0.37 -3.09 -14.95
N GLU A 633 -0.83 -3.63 -14.67
CA GLU A 633 -1.64 -3.28 -13.50
C GLU A 633 -1.47 -4.26 -12.32
N ASP A 634 -0.54 -5.22 -12.39
CA ASP A 634 -0.36 -6.24 -11.36
C ASP A 634 0.58 -5.86 -10.21
N ALA A 635 1.10 -4.63 -10.23
CA ALA A 635 2.08 -4.13 -9.26
C ALA A 635 3.31 -5.04 -9.08
N SER A 636 3.74 -5.74 -10.14
CA SER A 636 4.97 -6.53 -10.14
C SER A 636 6.22 -5.63 -10.24
N LEU A 637 7.39 -6.23 -10.09
CA LEU A 637 8.67 -5.54 -10.21
C LEU A 637 8.83 -4.89 -11.59
N ARG A 638 9.45 -3.72 -11.61
CA ARG A 638 9.76 -2.98 -12.82
C ARG A 638 11.02 -3.57 -13.48
N PHE A 639 10.88 -3.97 -14.74
CA PHE A 639 11.97 -4.44 -15.60
C PHE A 639 12.09 -3.62 -16.89
N GLU A 640 11.10 -2.78 -17.17
CA GLU A 640 11.14 -1.80 -18.23
C GLU A 640 12.04 -0.62 -17.84
N ASP A 641 12.67 0.01 -18.85
CA ASP A 641 13.54 1.19 -18.69
C ASP A 641 12.72 2.47 -18.45
#